data_918826db65f12df22a817dd634900672
#
_entry.id   918826db65f12df22a817dd634900672
#
_cell.length_a   1.000
_cell.length_b   1.000
_cell.length_c   1.000
_cell.angle_alpha   90.00
_cell.angle_beta   90.00
_cell.angle_gamma   90.00
#
_symmetry.space_group_name_H-M   'P 1'
#
loop_
_entity.id
_entity.type
_entity.pdbx_description
1 polymer ?
#
loop_
_entity_poly.entity_id
_entity_poly.type
_entity_poly.pdbx_seq_one_letter_code
_entity_poly.pdbx_strand_id
1 'polypeptide(L)'
;LLSLLCSVPLRAELSLLSGVSIPGGGEVVAHYNPASGVDRVLVTNSLARTTGVSHRVDIYSLAATGVLALEVVADFDPIFGASATLSVSSVAADPLGRGFGVASIIPKDNTTVLGKVAFFDLHTGAVLRVVDVGFHPDAVRFTPDGRRVIVANEGEYTAGAAQAPGSISIVNLTGFNASTDLQLRAPLVATVDFRDGLAPGVSLDGLRFNVTGVPAAERYLHVEPEFPVATNERAYVTLQENNAIAVVDLEGGAAPRISAILPLGTITQRIDASDRDPTNGGLAAININDVVPGLPMPDTIATFLHNGRRLLATANEGDARSDDGDVARAGAANVVDTVADGPDDRIFSGSLSDSAGIGRLTISRVDGNLDGDSLVEVPTMIGTRSFTLWSEDGQRVFDSGSMIEEFVRANAPRTFNMNNGTTTAIDTRSDDKGPEPEALAYGQIDGRHYVFVGAERQNGIFQFDVTDLSRVSIVGYFNIVDGVKVVTGTQYVSPETIVFVSASDSPTGKPILLVGYEGVEPAISGSLAVLEVQPTTTRLVNGSVRTTVAAGQTMIVGFSPEGASSVLMRAVGPGLSQFGVPGVLADPLLFLYSPTRLLESNEDWVATPELQTATASVGAFALPAGSRDSVILRSLTGGHSLNLAARAAGDVMLEVYSVGAGAGLRNFSTRGRVGAVGDRLIAGFVILGQGAHPVLIRAVGPKLAAFGITSASADPRLEVYRNGVRAADNDDWMQAVSAADLAAAGAFPLDGDTKSAAVRLSLTGGAAYTVEVFGAGSPGEVLLEVYQAR
;
A
#
# COMPACT_ATOMS: atom_id res chain seq x y z
N LEU A 1 -2.42 -30.80 -10.28
CA LEU A 1 -3.85 -31.06 -10.04
C LEU A 1 -4.56 -30.00 -9.21
N LEU A 2 -3.86 -29.27 -8.33
CA LEU A 2 -4.42 -28.12 -7.60
C LEU A 2 -4.59 -26.85 -8.47
N SER A 3 -3.93 -26.79 -9.64
CA SER A 3 -4.00 -25.64 -10.57
C SER A 3 -5.24 -25.62 -11.50
N LEU A 4 -6.13 -26.59 -11.42
CA LEU A 4 -7.31 -26.69 -12.30
C LEU A 4 -8.59 -26.09 -11.70
N LEU A 5 -8.50 -25.45 -10.52
CA LEU A 5 -9.66 -24.83 -9.88
C LEU A 5 -9.72 -23.34 -10.22
N CYS A 6 -10.67 -23.00 -11.09
CA CYS A 6 -11.23 -21.67 -11.36
C CYS A 6 -10.27 -20.57 -11.85
N SER A 7 -10.18 -20.40 -13.14
CA SER A 7 -9.86 -19.10 -13.75
C SER A 7 -11.07 -18.15 -13.63
N VAL A 8 -11.33 -17.61 -12.44
CA VAL A 8 -12.18 -16.44 -12.28
C VAL A 8 -11.27 -15.22 -12.42
N PRO A 9 -11.55 -14.28 -13.34
CA PRO A 9 -10.71 -13.10 -13.48
C PRO A 9 -10.69 -12.31 -12.16
N LEU A 10 -9.48 -11.89 -11.74
CA LEU A 10 -9.29 -10.94 -10.64
C LEU A 10 -10.18 -9.72 -10.89
N ARG A 11 -11.07 -9.42 -9.98
CA ARG A 11 -11.69 -8.11 -9.89
C ARG A 11 -11.18 -7.44 -8.63
N ALA A 12 -10.45 -6.34 -8.83
CA ALA A 12 -10.00 -5.47 -7.76
C ALA A 12 -11.21 -4.82 -7.07
N GLU A 13 -11.08 -4.49 -5.80
CA GLU A 13 -12.06 -3.73 -5.02
C GLU A 13 -12.19 -2.30 -5.48
N LEU A 14 -11.11 -1.77 -6.05
CA LEU A 14 -11.12 -0.50 -6.76
C LEU A 14 -11.45 -0.80 -8.22
N SER A 15 -12.61 -0.37 -8.67
CA SER A 15 -13.04 -0.62 -10.06
C SER A 15 -13.11 0.68 -10.85
N LEU A 16 -12.44 0.69 -12.02
CA LEU A 16 -12.49 1.83 -12.93
C LEU A 16 -13.91 2.03 -13.45
N LEU A 17 -14.51 3.18 -13.15
CA LEU A 17 -15.78 3.63 -13.73
C LEU A 17 -15.54 4.34 -15.06
N SER A 18 -14.62 5.28 -15.08
CA SER A 18 -14.25 6.05 -16.27
C SER A 18 -12.87 6.67 -16.12
N GLY A 19 -12.35 7.23 -17.18
CA GLY A 19 -11.16 8.06 -17.17
C GLY A 19 -10.97 8.79 -18.46
N VAL A 20 -10.14 9.83 -18.42
CA VAL A 20 -9.80 10.68 -19.56
C VAL A 20 -8.28 10.88 -19.62
N SER A 21 -7.76 10.97 -20.86
CA SER A 21 -6.36 11.36 -21.08
C SER A 21 -6.24 12.88 -21.02
N ILE A 22 -5.21 13.38 -20.36
CA ILE A 22 -4.93 14.82 -20.18
C ILE A 22 -3.48 15.07 -20.62
N PRO A 23 -3.24 15.23 -21.92
CA PRO A 23 -1.88 15.45 -22.41
C PRO A 23 -1.23 16.68 -21.77
N GLY A 24 -0.10 16.44 -21.05
CA GLY A 24 0.66 17.45 -20.35
C GLY A 24 0.04 17.94 -19.05
N GLY A 25 -0.79 17.14 -18.43
CA GLY A 25 -1.41 17.39 -17.15
C GLY A 25 -1.87 16.11 -16.52
N GLY A 26 -2.71 16.22 -15.48
CA GLY A 26 -3.25 15.08 -14.76
C GLY A 26 -2.66 14.90 -13.38
N GLU A 27 -1.66 15.68 -13.01
CA GLU A 27 -0.94 15.58 -11.75
C GLU A 27 -1.85 15.85 -10.54
N VAL A 28 -2.34 17.07 -10.38
CA VAL A 28 -3.12 17.46 -9.22
C VAL A 28 -4.61 17.56 -9.53
N VAL A 29 -5.41 16.89 -8.70
CA VAL A 29 -6.86 16.77 -8.83
C VAL A 29 -7.57 17.35 -7.61
N ALA A 30 -8.70 18.04 -7.84
CA ALA A 30 -9.59 18.48 -6.78
C ALA A 30 -11.05 18.17 -7.12
N HIS A 31 -11.88 17.94 -6.11
CA HIS A 31 -13.31 17.72 -6.24
C HIS A 31 -14.10 18.91 -5.70
N TYR A 32 -15.10 19.34 -6.44
CA TYR A 32 -16.06 20.33 -6.05
C TYR A 32 -17.47 19.75 -6.02
N ASN A 33 -18.07 19.75 -4.84
CA ASN A 33 -19.45 19.33 -4.63
C ASN A 33 -20.30 20.56 -4.20
N PRO A 34 -21.11 21.15 -5.10
CA PRO A 34 -22.00 22.22 -4.74
C PRO A 34 -23.23 21.70 -4.00
N ALA A 35 -23.83 22.53 -3.13
CA ALA A 35 -25.09 22.20 -2.46
C ALA A 35 -26.25 21.94 -3.44
N SER A 36 -26.16 22.42 -4.66
CA SER A 36 -27.08 22.15 -5.78
C SER A 36 -26.33 22.41 -7.10
N GLY A 37 -26.45 21.49 -8.03
CA GLY A 37 -25.81 21.63 -9.35
C GLY A 37 -25.05 20.39 -9.77
N VAL A 38 -24.05 20.58 -10.60
CA VAL A 38 -23.23 19.51 -11.17
C VAL A 38 -21.90 19.45 -10.40
N ASP A 39 -21.53 18.27 -9.96
CA ASP A 39 -20.21 18.02 -9.38
C ASP A 39 -19.13 18.22 -10.43
N ARG A 40 -18.01 18.80 -9.98
CA ARG A 40 -16.89 19.09 -10.86
C ARG A 40 -15.61 18.46 -10.36
N VAL A 41 -14.77 18.10 -11.32
CA VAL A 41 -13.40 17.64 -11.08
C VAL A 41 -12.47 18.64 -11.78
N LEU A 42 -11.55 19.17 -11.01
CA LEU A 42 -10.53 20.13 -11.46
C LEU A 42 -9.22 19.39 -11.61
N VAL A 43 -8.49 19.65 -12.71
CA VAL A 43 -7.21 18.99 -12.98
C VAL A 43 -6.22 19.99 -13.52
N THR A 44 -5.00 20.01 -12.98
CA THR A 44 -3.91 20.83 -13.49
C THR A 44 -3.45 20.35 -14.87
N ASN A 45 -3.04 21.30 -15.72
CA ASN A 45 -2.53 21.02 -17.06
C ASN A 45 -1.53 22.11 -17.47
N SER A 46 -0.27 21.74 -17.59
CA SER A 46 0.86 22.66 -17.82
C SER A 46 1.67 22.37 -19.08
N LEU A 47 1.14 21.54 -20.00
CA LEU A 47 1.85 21.20 -21.24
C LEU A 47 2.11 22.46 -22.08
N ALA A 48 3.37 22.74 -22.39
CA ALA A 48 3.75 23.76 -23.35
C ALA A 48 3.18 23.44 -24.73
N ARG A 49 2.39 24.36 -25.32
CA ARG A 49 1.73 24.21 -26.60
C ARG A 49 2.22 25.28 -27.56
N THR A 50 2.35 24.93 -28.82
CA THR A 50 2.69 25.88 -29.89
C THR A 50 1.52 26.82 -30.24
N THR A 51 0.30 26.40 -29.87
CA THR A 51 -0.93 27.19 -30.11
C THR A 51 -1.92 26.87 -28.94
N GLY A 52 -2.64 27.89 -28.48
CA GLY A 52 -3.66 27.78 -27.43
C GLY A 52 -3.12 27.99 -26.04
N VAL A 53 -3.93 27.71 -25.01
CA VAL A 53 -3.62 27.87 -23.58
C VAL A 53 -2.67 26.78 -23.15
N SER A 54 -1.55 27.17 -22.52
CA SER A 54 -0.51 26.24 -22.08
C SER A 54 -0.61 25.90 -20.58
N HIS A 55 -0.97 26.89 -19.74
CA HIS A 55 -1.02 26.75 -18.28
C HIS A 55 -2.46 26.98 -17.82
N ARG A 56 -3.13 25.93 -17.38
CA ARG A 56 -4.57 25.95 -17.14
C ARG A 56 -5.02 24.92 -16.13
N VAL A 57 -6.28 25.06 -15.69
CA VAL A 57 -7.05 24.00 -15.04
C VAL A 57 -8.16 23.56 -15.96
N ASP A 58 -8.21 22.26 -16.25
CA ASP A 58 -9.31 21.64 -16.98
C ASP A 58 -10.43 21.30 -15.97
N ILE A 59 -11.67 21.71 -16.23
CA ILE A 59 -12.83 21.55 -15.34
C ILE A 59 -13.81 20.60 -16.01
N TYR A 60 -13.97 19.43 -15.42
CA TYR A 60 -14.86 18.37 -15.88
C TYR A 60 -16.14 18.34 -15.05
N SER A 61 -17.28 18.07 -15.64
CA SER A 61 -18.45 17.58 -14.91
C SER A 61 -18.30 16.10 -14.59
N LEU A 62 -18.81 15.69 -13.43
CA LEU A 62 -18.84 14.30 -12.99
C LEU A 62 -20.29 13.82 -12.89
N ALA A 63 -20.67 12.91 -13.79
CA ALA A 63 -22.03 12.40 -13.86
C ALA A 63 -22.31 11.31 -12.81
N ALA A 64 -23.58 11.02 -12.52
CA ALA A 64 -24.01 9.93 -11.66
C ALA A 64 -23.55 8.53 -12.11
N THR A 65 -23.12 8.38 -13.35
CA THR A 65 -22.50 7.15 -13.86
C THR A 65 -20.98 7.10 -13.66
N GLY A 66 -20.39 8.13 -13.06
CA GLY A 66 -18.95 8.28 -12.92
C GLY A 66 -18.25 8.82 -14.18
N VAL A 67 -18.99 9.14 -15.22
CA VAL A 67 -18.41 9.64 -16.50
C VAL A 67 -18.02 11.11 -16.37
N LEU A 68 -16.83 11.44 -16.88
CA LEU A 68 -16.26 12.78 -16.93
C LEU A 68 -16.50 13.42 -18.29
N ALA A 69 -16.87 14.72 -18.30
CA ALA A 69 -16.97 15.51 -19.53
C ALA A 69 -16.34 16.88 -19.31
N LEU A 70 -15.36 17.26 -20.14
CA LEU A 70 -14.73 18.58 -20.10
C LEU A 70 -15.77 19.66 -20.42
N GLU A 71 -16.00 20.59 -19.49
CA GLU A 71 -16.95 21.68 -19.65
C GLU A 71 -16.26 23.04 -19.86
N VAL A 72 -15.23 23.31 -19.07
CA VAL A 72 -14.60 24.62 -18.96
C VAL A 72 -13.11 24.49 -18.81
N VAL A 73 -12.38 25.51 -19.23
CA VAL A 73 -10.93 25.67 -19.04
C VAL A 73 -10.69 27.00 -18.33
N ALA A 74 -9.95 27.00 -17.24
CA ALA A 74 -9.43 28.22 -16.61
C ALA A 74 -8.04 28.52 -17.16
N ASP A 75 -7.88 29.64 -17.85
CA ASP A 75 -6.64 30.08 -18.51
C ASP A 75 -5.81 30.98 -17.59
N PHE A 76 -4.58 30.58 -17.30
CA PHE A 76 -3.64 31.35 -16.47
C PHE A 76 -2.46 31.95 -17.27
N ASP A 77 -2.35 31.68 -18.55
CA ASP A 77 -1.31 32.29 -19.41
C ASP A 77 -1.26 33.82 -19.31
N PRO A 78 -2.39 34.57 -19.13
CA PRO A 78 -2.33 36.02 -19.01
C PRO A 78 -1.67 36.55 -17.73
N ILE A 79 -1.43 35.71 -16.69
CA ILE A 79 -0.92 36.15 -15.38
C ILE A 79 0.53 36.61 -15.46
N PHE A 80 1.42 35.80 -16.04
CA PHE A 80 2.81 36.13 -16.30
C PHE A 80 3.12 36.22 -17.81
N GLY A 81 2.23 35.69 -18.65
CA GLY A 81 2.47 35.37 -20.05
C GLY A 81 2.91 33.91 -20.21
N ALA A 82 2.43 33.24 -21.26
CA ALA A 82 2.68 31.82 -21.49
C ALA A 82 4.17 31.44 -21.54
N SER A 83 5.05 32.34 -22.00
CA SER A 83 6.51 32.11 -22.05
C SER A 83 7.23 32.37 -20.72
N ALA A 84 6.59 33.03 -19.77
CA ALA A 84 7.13 33.40 -18.46
C ALA A 84 6.48 32.61 -17.29
N THR A 85 5.51 31.75 -17.56
CA THR A 85 4.94 30.80 -16.64
C THR A 85 5.70 29.49 -16.77
N LEU A 86 6.05 28.85 -15.64
CA LEU A 86 6.66 27.52 -15.60
C LEU A 86 5.55 26.47 -15.57
N SER A 87 4.68 26.53 -14.53
CA SER A 87 3.63 25.53 -14.34
C SER A 87 2.42 26.08 -13.59
N VAL A 88 1.33 25.31 -13.64
CA VAL A 88 0.22 25.31 -12.67
C VAL A 88 0.42 24.08 -11.79
N SER A 89 1.07 24.24 -10.64
CA SER A 89 1.52 23.13 -9.81
C SER A 89 0.39 22.49 -9.03
N SER A 90 -0.61 23.24 -8.57
CA SER A 90 -1.67 22.70 -7.73
C SER A 90 -3.01 23.39 -7.93
N VAL A 91 -4.09 22.67 -7.57
CA VAL A 91 -5.46 23.17 -7.60
C VAL A 91 -6.25 22.69 -6.38
N ALA A 92 -7.14 23.54 -5.88
CA ALA A 92 -8.10 23.17 -4.84
C ALA A 92 -9.47 23.79 -5.12
N ALA A 93 -10.54 23.10 -4.72
CA ALA A 93 -11.91 23.57 -4.85
C ALA A 93 -12.43 24.11 -3.52
N ASP A 94 -13.27 25.15 -3.57
CA ASP A 94 -13.88 25.70 -2.37
C ASP A 94 -14.80 24.68 -1.68
N PRO A 95 -14.53 24.35 -0.39
CA PRO A 95 -15.29 23.32 0.32
C PRO A 95 -16.70 23.75 0.72
N LEU A 96 -17.03 25.05 0.61
CA LEU A 96 -18.35 25.59 0.96
C LEU A 96 -19.29 25.70 -0.23
N GLY A 97 -18.88 25.31 -1.43
CA GLY A 97 -19.72 25.37 -2.63
C GLY A 97 -20.01 26.79 -3.14
N ARG A 98 -19.13 27.77 -2.88
CA ARG A 98 -19.28 29.17 -3.32
C ARG A 98 -18.99 29.40 -4.80
N GLY A 99 -18.65 28.37 -5.56
CA GLY A 99 -18.52 28.39 -7.01
C GLY A 99 -17.16 28.82 -7.57
N PHE A 100 -16.10 28.75 -6.77
CA PHE A 100 -14.75 29.06 -7.22
C PHE A 100 -13.71 28.00 -6.81
N GLY A 101 -12.64 27.94 -7.57
CA GLY A 101 -11.43 27.19 -7.25
C GLY A 101 -10.25 28.13 -7.05
N VAL A 102 -9.13 27.58 -6.66
CA VAL A 102 -7.85 28.25 -6.49
C VAL A 102 -6.74 27.40 -7.09
N ALA A 103 -5.78 28.01 -7.77
CA ALA A 103 -4.62 27.37 -8.36
C ALA A 103 -3.34 28.11 -8.03
N SER A 104 -2.24 27.39 -7.79
CA SER A 104 -0.89 27.93 -7.69
C SER A 104 -0.25 28.06 -9.07
N ILE A 105 0.44 29.17 -9.30
CA ILE A 105 1.06 29.51 -10.58
C ILE A 105 2.53 29.86 -10.32
N ILE A 106 3.42 29.05 -10.87
CA ILE A 106 4.86 29.24 -10.75
C ILE A 106 5.38 30.06 -11.94
N PRO A 107 6.09 31.17 -11.68
CA PRO A 107 6.80 31.87 -12.73
C PRO A 107 8.04 31.10 -13.18
N LYS A 108 8.47 31.28 -14.41
CA LYS A 108 9.69 30.64 -14.93
C LYS A 108 10.96 31.10 -14.21
N ASP A 109 10.95 32.32 -13.73
CA ASP A 109 12.02 32.92 -12.90
C ASP A 109 11.62 32.82 -11.42
N ASN A 110 11.46 31.61 -10.93
CA ASN A 110 10.90 31.26 -9.63
C ASN A 110 11.79 31.64 -8.43
N THR A 111 13.08 31.94 -8.67
CA THR A 111 14.04 32.36 -7.61
C THR A 111 14.06 33.86 -7.38
N THR A 112 13.54 34.67 -8.28
CA THR A 112 13.54 36.14 -8.19
C THR A 112 12.15 36.76 -8.30
N VAL A 113 11.17 36.05 -8.89
CA VAL A 113 9.78 36.49 -9.03
C VAL A 113 8.89 35.66 -8.10
N LEU A 114 8.08 36.36 -7.31
CA LEU A 114 7.09 35.70 -6.44
C LEU A 114 6.08 34.92 -7.26
N GLY A 115 5.73 33.76 -6.76
CA GLY A 115 4.62 32.98 -7.26
C GLY A 115 3.27 33.64 -6.97
N LYS A 116 2.23 33.13 -7.59
CA LYS A 116 0.88 33.64 -7.45
C LYS A 116 -0.13 32.54 -7.17
N VAL A 117 -1.21 32.95 -6.50
CA VAL A 117 -2.41 32.15 -6.37
C VAL A 117 -3.55 32.83 -7.14
N ALA A 118 -4.18 32.11 -8.05
CA ALA A 118 -5.30 32.59 -8.83
C ALA A 118 -6.62 31.94 -8.40
N PHE A 119 -7.58 32.75 -8.01
CA PHE A 119 -8.96 32.33 -7.80
C PHE A 119 -9.73 32.42 -9.10
N PHE A 120 -10.50 31.40 -9.45
CA PHE A 120 -11.23 31.32 -10.71
C PHE A 120 -12.64 30.76 -10.53
N ASP A 121 -13.55 31.19 -11.39
CA ASP A 121 -14.96 30.77 -11.40
C ASP A 121 -15.10 29.38 -12.03
N LEU A 122 -15.76 28.46 -11.33
CA LEU A 122 -15.88 27.07 -11.78
C LEU A 122 -16.88 26.84 -12.92
N HIS A 123 -17.73 27.84 -13.23
CA HIS A 123 -18.71 27.75 -14.31
C HIS A 123 -18.20 28.37 -15.62
N THR A 124 -17.34 29.37 -15.52
CA THR A 124 -16.89 30.14 -16.68
C THR A 124 -15.40 30.01 -16.95
N GLY A 125 -14.60 29.49 -16.02
CA GLY A 125 -13.15 29.49 -16.06
C GLY A 125 -12.50 30.88 -15.86
N ALA A 126 -13.29 31.93 -15.68
CA ALA A 126 -12.77 33.28 -15.59
C ALA A 126 -11.94 33.48 -14.30
N VAL A 127 -10.74 34.06 -14.42
CA VAL A 127 -9.93 34.47 -13.28
C VAL A 127 -10.64 35.61 -12.54
N LEU A 128 -10.95 35.38 -11.26
CA LEU A 128 -11.65 36.33 -10.38
C LEU A 128 -10.68 37.25 -9.64
N ARG A 129 -9.57 36.68 -9.17
CA ARG A 129 -8.55 37.40 -8.38
C ARG A 129 -7.22 36.66 -8.45
N VAL A 130 -6.14 37.44 -8.49
CA VAL A 130 -4.77 36.96 -8.34
C VAL A 130 -4.14 37.66 -7.15
N VAL A 131 -3.38 36.93 -6.33
CA VAL A 131 -2.61 37.45 -5.20
C VAL A 131 -1.19 36.90 -5.22
N ASP A 132 -0.22 37.67 -4.77
CA ASP A 132 1.16 37.25 -4.60
C ASP A 132 1.28 36.36 -3.35
N VAL A 133 2.13 35.33 -3.45
CA VAL A 133 2.48 34.42 -2.36
C VAL A 133 4.00 34.31 -2.21
N GLY A 134 4.57 33.24 -1.71
CA GLY A 134 6.01 33.03 -1.68
C GLY A 134 6.60 32.65 -3.03
N PHE A 135 7.88 32.27 -3.01
CA PHE A 135 8.56 31.74 -4.19
C PHE A 135 8.16 30.30 -4.42
N HIS A 136 8.06 29.87 -5.67
CA HIS A 136 7.76 28.51 -6.08
C HIS A 136 6.57 27.91 -5.27
N PRO A 137 5.32 28.42 -5.44
CA PRO A 137 4.18 27.86 -4.73
C PRO A 137 3.83 26.48 -5.29
N ASP A 138 4.16 25.45 -4.54
CA ASP A 138 3.97 24.09 -5.00
C ASP A 138 2.52 23.61 -4.77
N ALA A 139 2.02 23.59 -3.54
CA ALA A 139 0.69 23.07 -3.28
C ALA A 139 -0.23 24.06 -2.56
N VAL A 140 -1.55 23.95 -2.85
CA VAL A 140 -2.62 24.76 -2.24
C VAL A 140 -3.71 23.88 -1.64
N ARG A 141 -4.22 24.25 -0.44
CA ARG A 141 -5.36 23.57 0.21
C ARG A 141 -6.23 24.58 0.97
N PHE A 142 -7.54 24.35 0.95
CA PHE A 142 -8.46 25.08 1.83
C PHE A 142 -8.48 24.51 3.24
N THR A 143 -8.72 25.37 4.24
CA THR A 143 -9.23 24.90 5.53
C THR A 143 -10.66 24.33 5.35
N PRO A 144 -11.09 23.34 6.18
CA PRO A 144 -12.43 22.73 6.04
C PRO A 144 -13.59 23.75 6.12
N ASP A 145 -13.42 24.83 6.90
CA ASP A 145 -14.40 25.92 7.01
C ASP A 145 -14.35 26.93 5.84
N GLY A 146 -13.49 26.71 4.86
CA GLY A 146 -13.32 27.58 3.68
C GLY A 146 -12.86 29.00 3.97
N ARG A 147 -12.40 29.29 5.19
CA ARG A 147 -11.99 30.64 5.58
C ARG A 147 -10.56 30.98 5.22
N ARG A 148 -9.74 29.98 4.91
CA ARG A 148 -8.34 30.19 4.55
C ARG A 148 -7.94 29.27 3.41
N VAL A 149 -6.96 29.70 2.62
CA VAL A 149 -6.17 28.87 1.73
C VAL A 149 -4.75 28.85 2.27
N ILE A 150 -4.19 27.66 2.42
CA ILE A 150 -2.80 27.43 2.80
C ILE A 150 -2.03 27.12 1.52
N VAL A 151 -0.88 27.76 1.37
CA VAL A 151 0.00 27.58 0.21
C VAL A 151 1.38 27.19 0.74
N ALA A 152 1.87 26.04 0.35
CA ALA A 152 3.26 25.69 0.52
C ALA A 152 4.05 26.37 -0.61
N ASN A 153 5.08 27.11 -0.27
CA ASN A 153 5.98 27.75 -1.22
C ASN A 153 7.35 27.10 -1.01
N GLU A 154 7.74 26.24 -1.88
CA GLU A 154 8.95 25.41 -1.79
C GLU A 154 10.20 26.30 -1.69
N GLY A 155 10.28 27.31 -2.55
CA GLY A 155 11.41 28.21 -2.64
C GLY A 155 12.52 27.72 -3.53
N GLU A 156 12.86 26.46 -3.52
CA GLU A 156 13.85 25.76 -4.34
C GLU A 156 15.29 26.30 -4.17
N TYR A 157 16.03 25.65 -3.29
CA TYR A 157 17.45 25.99 -3.10
C TYR A 157 18.29 25.45 -4.26
N THR A 158 19.08 26.30 -4.89
CA THR A 158 20.06 25.90 -5.91
C THR A 158 21.44 26.42 -5.54
N ALA A 159 22.40 25.52 -5.39
CA ALA A 159 23.78 25.90 -5.04
C ALA A 159 24.40 26.88 -6.03
N GLY A 160 24.88 28.03 -5.52
CA GLY A 160 25.51 29.05 -6.35
C GLY A 160 24.57 29.96 -7.14
N ALA A 161 23.26 29.82 -7.02
CA ALA A 161 22.23 30.68 -7.59
C ALA A 161 21.68 31.73 -6.59
N ALA A 162 20.82 32.62 -7.06
CA ALA A 162 20.02 33.48 -6.18
C ALA A 162 19.07 32.60 -5.35
N GLN A 163 19.06 32.79 -4.04
CA GLN A 163 18.27 31.93 -3.14
C GLN A 163 16.87 32.50 -2.93
N ALA A 164 15.88 31.65 -3.10
CA ALA A 164 14.49 31.92 -2.82
C ALA A 164 14.06 31.07 -1.62
N PRO A 165 13.87 31.66 -0.42
CA PRO A 165 13.55 30.86 0.78
C PRO A 165 12.17 30.27 0.71
N GLY A 166 12.02 29.03 1.16
CA GLY A 166 10.74 28.39 1.39
C GLY A 166 9.89 29.14 2.43
N SER A 167 8.59 29.08 2.29
CA SER A 167 7.64 29.77 3.16
C SER A 167 6.23 29.19 3.08
N ILE A 168 5.35 29.56 4.01
CA ILE A 168 3.95 29.14 4.00
C ILE A 168 3.09 30.40 3.92
N SER A 169 2.23 30.51 2.88
CA SER A 169 1.30 31.63 2.74
C SER A 169 -0.10 31.23 3.18
N ILE A 170 -0.76 32.11 3.94
CA ILE A 170 -2.12 31.98 4.42
C ILE A 170 -2.98 33.07 3.80
N VAL A 171 -3.87 32.70 2.87
CA VAL A 171 -4.80 33.63 2.22
C VAL A 171 -6.11 33.63 2.99
N ASN A 172 -6.49 34.77 3.57
CA ASN A 172 -7.66 34.91 4.44
C ASN A 172 -8.92 35.25 3.64
N LEU A 173 -9.87 34.33 3.65
CA LEU A 173 -11.17 34.44 3.00
C LEU A 173 -12.32 34.70 4.00
N THR A 174 -12.03 35.07 5.23
CA THR A 174 -13.06 35.40 6.23
C THR A 174 -13.94 36.56 5.72
N GLY A 175 -15.25 36.31 5.68
CA GLY A 175 -16.24 37.26 5.17
C GLY A 175 -16.38 37.30 3.65
N PHE A 176 -15.73 36.39 2.91
CA PHE A 176 -16.04 36.10 1.49
C PHE A 176 -17.14 35.03 1.42
N ASN A 177 -18.32 35.43 0.92
CA ASN A 177 -19.51 34.56 0.92
C ASN A 177 -19.88 34.02 -0.48
N ALA A 178 -19.33 34.64 -1.53
CA ALA A 178 -19.56 34.27 -2.90
C ALA A 178 -18.32 34.56 -3.77
N SER A 179 -18.27 33.97 -4.97
CA SER A 179 -17.22 34.24 -5.97
C SER A 179 -17.13 35.74 -6.34
N THR A 180 -18.26 36.45 -6.34
CA THR A 180 -18.33 37.90 -6.61
C THR A 180 -17.58 38.76 -5.58
N ASP A 181 -17.42 38.31 -4.36
CA ASP A 181 -16.62 39.03 -3.34
C ASP A 181 -15.15 39.13 -3.75
N LEU A 182 -14.62 38.09 -4.42
CA LEU A 182 -13.25 38.06 -4.95
C LEU A 182 -13.03 39.07 -6.08
N GLN A 183 -14.08 39.40 -6.83
CA GLN A 183 -14.01 40.41 -7.88
C GLN A 183 -13.96 41.82 -7.25
N LEU A 184 -14.67 42.02 -6.14
CA LEU A 184 -14.81 43.34 -5.48
C LEU A 184 -13.62 43.70 -4.60
N ARG A 185 -12.98 42.71 -3.95
CA ARG A 185 -11.87 42.96 -3.03
C ARG A 185 -10.84 41.82 -3.05
N ALA A 186 -9.58 42.15 -2.75
CA ALA A 186 -8.54 41.15 -2.58
C ALA A 186 -8.56 40.57 -1.16
N PRO A 187 -8.34 39.26 -0.97
CA PRO A 187 -8.07 38.68 0.34
C PRO A 187 -6.72 39.16 0.88
N LEU A 188 -6.58 39.14 2.20
CA LEU A 188 -5.30 39.40 2.86
C LEU A 188 -4.43 38.14 2.77
N VAL A 189 -3.15 38.34 2.49
CA VAL A 189 -2.15 37.27 2.48
C VAL A 189 -1.16 37.53 3.62
N ALA A 190 -0.90 36.50 4.42
CA ALA A 190 0.18 36.49 5.40
C ALA A 190 1.13 35.38 5.03
N THR A 191 2.40 35.68 4.79
CA THR A 191 3.44 34.70 4.52
C THR A 191 4.35 34.59 5.73
N VAL A 192 4.57 33.34 6.19
CA VAL A 192 5.48 33.02 7.29
C VAL A 192 6.67 32.23 6.71
N ASP A 193 7.87 32.68 7.04
CA ASP A 193 9.11 32.04 6.63
C ASP A 193 9.78 31.30 7.81
N PHE A 194 10.83 30.54 7.51
CA PHE A 194 11.56 29.75 8.50
C PHE A 194 12.68 30.53 9.21
N ARG A 195 12.79 31.84 9.00
CA ARG A 195 13.71 32.71 9.69
C ARG A 195 12.99 33.55 10.75
N ASP A 196 11.99 34.36 10.36
CA ASP A 196 11.30 35.32 11.21
C ASP A 196 9.89 34.85 11.60
N GLY A 197 9.33 33.87 10.92
CA GLY A 197 8.01 33.29 11.13
C GLY A 197 7.91 32.26 12.25
N LEU A 198 9.03 31.82 12.84
CA LEU A 198 9.05 30.84 13.93
C LEU A 198 8.44 31.39 15.22
N ALA A 199 7.67 30.57 15.93
CA ALA A 199 7.20 30.91 17.27
C ALA A 199 8.36 30.89 18.30
N PRO A 200 8.24 31.63 19.43
CA PRO A 200 9.27 31.59 20.46
C PRO A 200 9.56 30.19 20.96
N GLY A 201 10.82 29.79 20.91
CA GLY A 201 11.29 28.44 21.31
C GLY A 201 11.30 27.39 20.19
N VAL A 202 10.81 27.72 19.00
CA VAL A 202 10.97 26.89 17.80
C VAL A 202 12.28 27.26 17.11
N SER A 203 13.06 26.26 16.70
CA SER A 203 14.32 26.45 15.98
C SER A 203 14.47 25.42 14.86
N LEU A 204 15.40 25.65 13.95
CA LEU A 204 15.82 24.71 12.91
C LEU A 204 16.96 23.78 13.38
N ASP A 205 17.31 23.82 14.68
CA ASP A 205 18.31 22.92 15.24
C ASP A 205 17.82 21.47 15.23
N GLY A 206 18.63 20.55 14.71
CA GLY A 206 18.24 19.14 14.59
C GLY A 206 17.39 18.81 13.36
N LEU A 207 17.05 19.78 12.53
CA LEU A 207 16.45 19.55 11.22
C LEU A 207 17.51 18.99 10.26
N ARG A 208 17.12 18.04 9.42
CA ARG A 208 17.96 17.53 8.33
C ARG A 208 18.16 18.59 7.26
N PHE A 209 19.37 18.65 6.73
CA PHE A 209 19.72 19.40 5.53
C PHE A 209 20.48 18.49 4.57
N ASN A 210 20.30 18.69 3.27
CA ASN A 210 20.84 17.84 2.22
C ASN A 210 22.36 17.94 2.08
N VAL A 211 22.97 18.91 2.75
CA VAL A 211 24.41 19.12 2.82
C VAL A 211 24.89 19.26 4.26
N THR A 212 26.11 18.84 4.55
CA THR A 212 26.70 18.98 5.88
C THR A 212 27.20 20.41 6.12
N GLY A 213 27.20 20.84 7.38
CA GLY A 213 27.83 22.08 7.81
C GLY A 213 27.10 23.36 7.44
N VAL A 214 25.78 23.32 7.16
CA VAL A 214 24.97 24.52 6.88
C VAL A 214 25.04 25.51 8.06
N PRO A 215 25.53 26.75 7.83
CA PRO A 215 25.60 27.74 8.89
C PRO A 215 24.19 28.03 9.47
N ALA A 216 24.06 28.19 10.78
CA ALA A 216 22.77 28.45 11.44
C ALA A 216 22.01 29.64 10.84
N ALA A 217 22.74 30.68 10.39
CA ALA A 217 22.16 31.86 9.76
C ALA A 217 21.59 31.64 8.34
N GLU A 218 21.92 30.51 7.70
CA GLU A 218 21.52 30.18 6.33
C GLU A 218 20.53 29.01 6.27
N ARG A 219 20.29 28.29 7.36
CA ARG A 219 19.44 27.08 7.40
C ARG A 219 18.05 27.30 6.84
N TYR A 220 17.46 28.49 7.05
CA TYR A 220 16.13 28.83 6.52
C TYR A 220 16.06 28.84 4.98
N LEU A 221 17.19 28.93 4.29
CA LEU A 221 17.28 28.86 2.83
C LEU A 221 17.18 27.41 2.28
N HIS A 222 17.33 26.45 3.16
CA HIS A 222 17.33 25.00 2.82
C HIS A 222 16.06 24.31 3.34
N VAL A 223 15.02 25.05 3.69
CA VAL A 223 13.74 24.47 4.11
C VAL A 223 12.75 24.59 2.97
N GLU A 224 12.28 23.48 2.50
CA GLU A 224 11.46 23.33 1.28
C GLU A 224 10.09 22.75 1.66
N PRO A 225 9.04 23.61 1.79
CA PRO A 225 7.66 23.19 2.05
C PRO A 225 6.98 22.68 0.79
N GLU A 226 6.45 21.46 0.85
CA GLU A 226 5.81 20.77 -0.29
C GLU A 226 4.29 20.79 -0.18
N PHE A 227 3.72 19.95 0.63
CA PHE A 227 2.30 19.67 0.63
C PHE A 227 1.61 20.05 1.93
N PRO A 228 0.55 20.90 1.91
CA PRO A 228 -0.19 21.29 3.10
C PRO A 228 -1.45 20.46 3.30
N VAL A 229 -1.78 20.15 4.56
CA VAL A 229 -3.12 19.78 5.00
C VAL A 229 -3.54 20.65 6.17
N ALA A 230 -4.83 20.93 6.31
CA ALA A 230 -5.28 21.82 7.37
C ALA A 230 -6.52 21.32 8.10
N THR A 231 -6.59 21.66 9.38
CA THR A 231 -7.82 21.82 10.16
C THR A 231 -8.24 23.28 10.15
N ASN A 232 -9.29 23.63 10.88
CA ASN A 232 -9.64 25.05 11.04
C ASN A 232 -8.64 25.80 11.93
N GLU A 233 -7.94 25.07 12.82
CA GLU A 233 -7.05 25.62 13.84
C GLU A 233 -5.57 25.57 13.46
N ARG A 234 -5.17 24.57 12.66
CA ARG A 234 -3.77 24.31 12.31
C ARG A 234 -3.61 23.88 10.86
N ALA A 235 -2.47 24.25 10.29
CA ALA A 235 -1.95 23.62 9.06
C ALA A 235 -0.73 22.75 9.40
N TYR A 236 -0.59 21.64 8.69
CA TYR A 236 0.56 20.74 8.72
C TYR A 236 1.12 20.71 7.29
N VAL A 237 2.41 20.97 7.16
CA VAL A 237 3.07 21.10 5.85
C VAL A 237 4.28 20.19 5.84
N THR A 238 4.39 19.31 4.86
CA THR A 238 5.56 18.47 4.66
C THR A 238 6.76 19.34 4.29
N LEU A 239 7.92 18.95 4.81
CA LEU A 239 9.24 19.45 4.45
C LEU A 239 10.01 18.23 3.98
N GLN A 240 9.83 17.89 2.70
CA GLN A 240 10.22 16.59 2.17
C GLN A 240 11.71 16.34 2.33
N GLU A 241 12.56 17.19 1.75
CA GLU A 241 14.01 17.04 1.80
C GLU A 241 14.57 17.20 3.22
N ASN A 242 13.83 17.93 4.09
CA ASN A 242 14.21 18.08 5.48
C ASN A 242 13.72 16.93 6.38
N ASN A 243 12.98 15.99 5.82
CA ASN A 243 12.40 14.85 6.53
C ASN A 243 11.64 15.27 7.79
N ALA A 244 10.71 16.22 7.64
CA ALA A 244 9.99 16.83 8.76
C ALA A 244 8.58 17.30 8.37
N ILE A 245 7.78 17.70 9.37
CA ILE A 245 6.49 18.38 9.19
C ILE A 245 6.51 19.70 9.93
N ALA A 246 6.18 20.81 9.26
CA ALA A 246 5.96 22.11 9.89
C ALA A 246 4.50 22.22 10.36
N VAL A 247 4.29 22.79 11.55
CA VAL A 247 2.96 23.06 12.12
C VAL A 247 2.76 24.56 12.21
N VAL A 248 1.66 25.06 11.61
CA VAL A 248 1.30 26.50 11.64
C VAL A 248 0.00 26.67 12.40
N ASP A 249 0.01 27.50 13.45
CA ASP A 249 -1.22 27.87 14.16
C ASP A 249 -1.98 28.93 13.34
N LEU A 250 -3.27 28.65 13.09
CA LEU A 250 -4.15 29.48 12.28
C LEU A 250 -5.12 30.34 13.13
N GLU A 251 -5.24 30.05 14.42
CA GLU A 251 -6.14 30.73 15.35
C GLU A 251 -5.39 31.67 16.32
N GLY A 252 -6.14 32.51 17.04
CA GLY A 252 -5.62 33.31 18.15
C GLY A 252 -5.50 34.84 17.90
N GLY A 253 -5.91 35.32 16.72
CA GLY A 253 -5.92 36.77 16.41
C GLY A 253 -4.55 37.43 16.27
N ALA A 254 -3.47 36.70 16.51
CA ALA A 254 -2.09 37.06 16.18
C ALA A 254 -1.77 36.72 14.73
N ALA A 255 -0.68 37.25 14.19
CA ALA A 255 -0.15 36.84 12.89
C ALA A 255 0.19 35.32 12.95
N PRO A 256 -0.11 34.55 11.88
CA PRO A 256 0.26 33.11 11.81
C PRO A 256 1.76 32.94 12.10
N ARG A 257 2.09 31.81 12.76
CA ARG A 257 3.48 31.42 13.04
C ARG A 257 3.66 29.92 12.92
N ILE A 258 4.87 29.51 12.58
CA ILE A 258 5.29 28.11 12.65
C ILE A 258 5.46 27.77 14.14
N SER A 259 4.51 27.02 14.69
CA SER A 259 4.42 26.70 16.12
C SER A 259 5.22 25.47 16.52
N ALA A 260 5.52 24.58 15.54
CA ALA A 260 6.42 23.45 15.72
C ALA A 260 7.04 23.03 14.40
N ILE A 261 8.18 22.36 14.49
CA ILE A 261 8.78 21.55 13.42
C ILE A 261 8.98 20.16 14.01
N LEU A 262 8.50 19.14 13.30
CA LEU A 262 8.46 17.76 13.75
C LEU A 262 9.40 16.93 12.90
N PRO A 263 10.67 16.72 13.28
CA PRO A 263 11.58 15.82 12.57
C PRO A 263 11.08 14.38 12.66
N LEU A 264 11.10 13.64 11.55
CA LEU A 264 10.50 12.30 11.45
C LEU A 264 11.49 11.18 11.78
N GLY A 265 12.79 11.48 11.77
CA GLY A 265 13.84 10.49 12.04
C GLY A 265 13.92 9.41 10.95
N THR A 266 14.42 8.24 11.33
CA THR A 266 14.57 7.09 10.43
C THR A 266 13.61 5.97 10.79
N ILE A 267 13.23 5.19 9.78
CA ILE A 267 12.42 3.97 9.91
C ILE A 267 13.21 2.80 9.31
N THR A 268 13.50 1.80 10.12
CA THR A 268 14.15 0.59 9.63
C THR A 268 13.12 -0.33 9.00
N GLN A 269 13.37 -0.74 7.76
CA GLN A 269 12.49 -1.58 6.97
C GLN A 269 13.24 -2.78 6.39
N ARG A 270 12.49 -3.82 6.06
CA ARG A 270 12.96 -4.91 5.23
C ARG A 270 12.51 -4.65 3.79
N ILE A 271 13.45 -4.64 2.85
CA ILE A 271 13.23 -4.28 1.45
C ILE A 271 13.92 -5.27 0.51
N ASP A 272 13.57 -5.21 -0.76
CA ASP A 272 14.39 -5.69 -1.85
C ASP A 272 15.32 -4.54 -2.28
N ALA A 273 16.63 -4.71 -2.08
CA ALA A 273 17.59 -3.62 -2.27
C ALA A 273 18.35 -3.67 -3.61
N SER A 274 18.00 -4.62 -4.49
CA SER A 274 18.75 -4.84 -5.72
C SER A 274 17.89 -5.10 -6.95
N ASP A 275 18.24 -4.47 -8.06
CA ASP A 275 17.73 -4.73 -9.41
C ASP A 275 18.45 -5.93 -10.12
N ARG A 276 19.32 -6.66 -9.43
CA ARG A 276 20.19 -7.69 -9.99
C ARG A 276 20.06 -9.06 -9.34
N ASP A 277 18.96 -9.29 -8.72
CA ASP A 277 18.67 -10.58 -8.15
C ASP A 277 18.62 -11.68 -9.23
N PRO A 278 19.09 -12.91 -8.90
CA PRO A 278 19.09 -14.01 -9.86
C PRO A 278 17.68 -14.32 -10.32
N THR A 279 17.47 -14.42 -11.63
CA THR A 279 16.17 -14.73 -12.21
C THR A 279 15.76 -16.17 -11.92
N ASN A 280 14.52 -16.36 -11.47
CA ASN A 280 13.91 -17.67 -11.30
C ASN A 280 12.74 -17.82 -12.31
N GLY A 281 12.95 -18.68 -13.32
CA GLY A 281 11.92 -18.95 -14.34
C GLY A 281 11.56 -17.76 -15.24
N GLY A 282 12.46 -16.76 -15.39
CA GLY A 282 12.27 -15.59 -16.26
C GLY A 282 11.59 -14.40 -15.57
N LEU A 283 11.28 -14.50 -14.28
CA LEU A 283 10.95 -13.38 -13.41
C LEU A 283 12.17 -13.08 -12.52
N ALA A 284 12.40 -11.81 -12.19
CA ALA A 284 13.37 -11.45 -11.15
C ALA A 284 13.04 -12.21 -9.86
N ALA A 285 14.05 -12.69 -9.15
CA ALA A 285 13.85 -13.25 -7.83
C ALA A 285 13.65 -12.08 -6.87
N ILE A 286 12.41 -11.78 -6.55
CA ILE A 286 12.05 -10.74 -5.59
C ILE A 286 12.51 -11.17 -4.19
N ASN A 287 13.44 -10.41 -3.61
CA ASN A 287 14.15 -10.80 -2.40
C ASN A 287 14.07 -9.75 -1.29
N ILE A 288 12.92 -9.62 -0.66
CA ILE A 288 12.64 -8.64 0.42
C ILE A 288 13.33 -9.07 1.72
N ASN A 289 14.68 -9.07 1.76
CA ASN A 289 15.45 -9.57 2.89
C ASN A 289 16.44 -8.57 3.49
N ASP A 290 16.77 -7.50 2.78
CA ASP A 290 17.68 -6.49 3.27
C ASP A 290 17.02 -5.60 4.31
N VAL A 291 17.69 -5.38 5.44
CA VAL A 291 17.19 -4.54 6.54
C VAL A 291 17.95 -3.22 6.51
N VAL A 292 17.25 -2.16 6.14
CA VAL A 292 17.86 -0.85 5.90
C VAL A 292 17.07 0.24 6.62
N PRO A 293 17.73 1.20 7.32
CA PRO A 293 17.06 2.42 7.76
C PRO A 293 16.77 3.32 6.56
N GLY A 294 15.61 4.00 6.60
CA GLY A 294 15.22 4.97 5.59
C GLY A 294 14.69 6.25 6.22
N LEU A 295 14.86 7.35 5.53
CA LEU A 295 14.25 8.63 5.84
C LEU A 295 12.84 8.64 5.24
N PRO A 296 11.75 8.89 5.98
CA PRO A 296 10.41 9.02 5.42
C PRO A 296 10.36 10.01 4.25
N MET A 297 10.80 11.23 4.45
CA MET A 297 10.82 12.31 3.45
C MET A 297 9.49 12.37 2.68
N PRO A 298 8.37 12.71 3.38
CA PRO A 298 7.05 12.60 2.79
C PRO A 298 6.76 13.73 1.81
N ASP A 299 6.19 13.40 0.65
CA ASP A 299 5.54 14.35 -0.23
C ASP A 299 4.14 14.66 0.30
N THR A 300 3.17 13.78 0.13
CA THR A 300 1.77 14.02 0.47
C THR A 300 1.45 13.76 1.93
N ILE A 301 0.58 14.60 2.50
CA ILE A 301 0.06 14.49 3.87
C ILE A 301 -1.47 14.60 3.93
N ALA A 302 -2.10 13.79 4.77
CA ALA A 302 -3.52 13.89 5.14
C ALA A 302 -3.70 13.91 6.65
N THR A 303 -4.84 14.43 7.13
CA THR A 303 -5.18 14.44 8.56
C THR A 303 -6.60 13.96 8.81
N PHE A 304 -6.79 13.19 9.88
CA PHE A 304 -8.10 12.65 10.25
C PHE A 304 -8.20 12.37 11.75
N LEU A 305 -9.44 12.17 12.22
CA LEU A 305 -9.69 11.72 13.59
C LEU A 305 -9.85 10.20 13.63
N HIS A 306 -9.02 9.55 14.44
CA HIS A 306 -9.12 8.13 14.74
C HIS A 306 -9.38 7.93 16.23
N ASN A 307 -10.58 7.42 16.59
CA ASN A 307 -11.00 7.26 17.98
C ASN A 307 -10.84 8.53 18.84
N GLY A 308 -11.16 9.69 18.26
CA GLY A 308 -11.07 11.00 18.91
C GLY A 308 -9.65 11.58 19.00
N ARG A 309 -8.63 10.87 18.55
CA ARG A 309 -7.25 11.36 18.42
C ARG A 309 -6.98 11.76 16.98
N ARG A 310 -6.40 12.93 16.78
CA ARG A 310 -5.96 13.34 15.43
C ARG A 310 -4.69 12.60 15.04
N LEU A 311 -4.68 12.12 13.82
CA LEU A 311 -3.52 11.52 13.18
C LEU A 311 -3.19 12.29 11.91
N LEU A 312 -1.90 12.28 11.58
CA LEU A 312 -1.36 12.69 10.30
C LEU A 312 -0.94 11.42 9.57
N ALA A 313 -1.26 11.31 8.30
CA ALA A 313 -0.81 10.23 7.43
C ALA A 313 0.09 10.80 6.35
N THR A 314 1.25 10.21 6.12
CA THR A 314 2.22 10.62 5.10
C THR A 314 2.51 9.49 4.13
N ALA A 315 2.58 9.80 2.84
CA ALA A 315 3.18 8.95 1.83
C ALA A 315 4.67 9.30 1.74
N ASN A 316 5.52 8.29 1.85
CA ASN A 316 6.95 8.50 2.08
C ASN A 316 7.73 8.20 0.79
N GLU A 317 7.61 9.05 -0.18
CA GLU A 317 8.24 8.93 -1.50
C GLU A 317 9.77 9.04 -1.38
N GLY A 318 10.21 10.12 -0.74
CA GLY A 318 11.60 10.52 -0.64
C GLY A 318 12.09 11.23 -1.89
N ASP A 319 12.58 12.43 -1.73
CA ASP A 319 13.32 13.11 -2.79
C ASP A 319 14.71 13.52 -2.34
N ALA A 320 15.65 13.55 -3.30
CA ALA A 320 17.03 13.85 -3.06
C ALA A 320 17.45 15.01 -3.95
N ARG A 321 18.09 16.00 -3.34
CA ARG A 321 18.71 17.09 -4.08
C ARG A 321 20.01 16.58 -4.74
N SER A 322 19.86 15.84 -5.83
CA SER A 322 20.98 15.20 -6.56
C SER A 322 22.07 16.18 -6.98
N ASP A 323 21.68 17.45 -7.24
CA ASP A 323 22.57 18.56 -7.58
C ASP A 323 23.56 18.89 -6.48
N ASP A 324 23.19 18.68 -5.22
CA ASP A 324 24.00 18.91 -4.03
C ASP A 324 24.92 17.72 -3.70
N GLY A 325 24.76 16.59 -4.40
CA GLY A 325 25.50 15.36 -4.15
C GLY A 325 25.08 14.62 -2.88
N ASP A 326 23.83 14.79 -2.48
CA ASP A 326 23.21 14.18 -1.29
C ASP A 326 23.18 12.65 -1.34
N VAL A 327 23.15 12.06 -2.52
CA VAL A 327 22.99 10.61 -2.70
C VAL A 327 24.13 9.95 -3.48
N ALA A 328 24.33 8.67 -3.21
CA ALA A 328 25.24 7.81 -3.97
C ALA A 328 24.84 6.33 -3.84
N ARG A 329 25.39 5.47 -4.69
CA ARG A 329 25.29 4.02 -4.52
C ARG A 329 26.13 3.57 -3.32
N ALA A 330 25.60 2.75 -2.42
CA ALA A 330 26.31 2.28 -1.23
C ALA A 330 27.64 1.59 -1.55
N GLY A 331 27.70 0.82 -2.62
CA GLY A 331 28.93 0.15 -3.08
C GLY A 331 29.90 1.02 -3.89
N ALA A 332 29.60 2.31 -4.08
CA ALA A 332 30.53 3.21 -4.76
C ALA A 332 31.73 3.52 -3.86
N ALA A 333 32.88 3.78 -4.49
CA ALA A 333 34.10 4.10 -3.76
C ALA A 333 33.97 5.40 -2.93
N ASN A 334 34.42 5.37 -1.69
CA ASN A 334 34.39 6.50 -0.76
C ASN A 334 32.96 7.00 -0.44
N VAL A 335 32.04 6.09 -0.22
CA VAL A 335 30.67 6.39 0.23
C VAL A 335 30.41 5.76 1.59
N VAL A 336 30.59 4.45 1.73
CA VAL A 336 30.41 3.73 2.99
C VAL A 336 31.76 3.39 3.61
N ASP A 337 31.91 3.64 4.89
CA ASP A 337 33.11 3.30 5.62
C ASP A 337 33.17 1.80 5.92
N THR A 338 34.24 1.17 5.47
CA THR A 338 34.49 -0.27 5.63
C THR A 338 35.86 -0.59 6.21
N VAL A 339 36.66 0.45 6.50
CA VAL A 339 38.08 0.29 6.90
C VAL A 339 38.36 1.18 8.11
N ALA A 340 38.58 0.58 9.27
CA ALA A 340 38.98 1.32 10.47
C ALA A 340 40.36 1.97 10.30
N ASP A 341 40.43 3.29 10.38
CA ASP A 341 41.66 4.08 10.27
C ASP A 341 42.05 4.83 11.57
N GLY A 342 41.19 4.73 12.63
CA GLY A 342 41.38 5.35 13.93
C GLY A 342 40.90 4.51 15.12
N PRO A 343 41.20 4.90 16.37
CA PRO A 343 40.85 4.12 17.56
C PRO A 343 39.35 4.20 17.98
N ASP A 344 38.65 5.26 17.55
CA ASP A 344 37.23 5.49 17.84
C ASP A 344 36.37 5.38 16.58
N ASP A 345 36.99 4.88 15.50
CA ASP A 345 36.39 4.74 14.20
C ASP A 345 35.32 3.67 14.16
N ARG A 346 34.24 3.92 13.45
CA ARG A 346 33.11 2.99 13.23
C ARG A 346 33.09 2.60 11.77
N ILE A 347 32.77 1.36 11.50
CA ILE A 347 32.73 0.85 10.14
C ILE A 347 31.42 0.08 9.89
N PHE A 348 30.99 0.08 8.64
CA PHE A 348 29.94 -0.80 8.18
C PHE A 348 30.45 -2.25 8.10
N SER A 349 29.80 -3.14 8.81
CA SER A 349 30.21 -4.55 8.90
C SER A 349 29.56 -5.48 7.87
N GLY A 350 28.64 -4.96 7.04
CA GLY A 350 27.93 -5.72 6.01
C GLY A 350 28.76 -5.88 4.72
N SER A 351 28.22 -6.61 3.75
CA SER A 351 28.82 -6.79 2.42
C SER A 351 28.26 -5.76 1.43
N LEU A 352 29.14 -5.04 0.74
CA LEU A 352 28.82 -4.14 -0.36
C LEU A 352 29.15 -4.76 -1.74
N SER A 353 29.83 -5.91 -1.75
CA SER A 353 30.24 -6.58 -2.99
C SER A 353 29.18 -7.51 -3.57
N ASP A 354 28.14 -7.83 -2.81
CA ASP A 354 27.03 -8.65 -3.29
C ASP A 354 26.12 -7.80 -4.19
N SER A 355 26.02 -8.16 -5.45
CA SER A 355 25.15 -7.46 -6.40
C SER A 355 23.66 -7.67 -6.13
N ALA A 356 23.29 -8.68 -5.33
CA ALA A 356 21.93 -8.95 -4.89
C ALA A 356 21.61 -8.33 -3.51
N GLY A 357 22.49 -7.52 -2.96
CA GLY A 357 22.31 -6.86 -1.67
C GLY A 357 22.44 -5.34 -1.77
N ILE A 358 22.61 -4.68 -0.64
CA ILE A 358 22.57 -3.22 -0.50
C ILE A 358 23.66 -2.45 -1.27
N GLY A 359 24.68 -3.11 -1.80
CA GLY A 359 25.77 -2.44 -2.54
C GLY A 359 25.29 -1.62 -3.74
N ARG A 360 24.14 -1.97 -4.30
CA ARG A 360 23.50 -1.24 -5.39
C ARG A 360 22.57 -0.12 -4.93
N LEU A 361 22.09 -0.18 -3.70
CA LEU A 361 21.09 0.73 -3.16
C LEU A 361 21.58 2.19 -3.20
N THR A 362 20.72 3.11 -3.62
CA THR A 362 20.89 4.56 -3.47
C THR A 362 20.68 4.93 -2.01
N ILE A 363 21.69 5.57 -1.42
CA ILE A 363 21.68 5.99 -0.01
C ILE A 363 22.06 7.46 0.13
N SER A 364 21.69 8.06 1.25
CA SER A 364 22.16 9.39 1.64
C SER A 364 23.67 9.36 1.92
N ARG A 365 24.35 10.41 1.51
CA ARG A 365 25.76 10.68 1.88
C ARG A 365 25.88 11.57 3.13
N VAL A 366 24.76 12.08 3.61
CA VAL A 366 24.70 12.99 4.75
C VAL A 366 24.24 12.26 6.01
N ASP A 367 23.31 11.33 5.83
CA ASP A 367 22.71 10.60 6.95
C ASP A 367 23.43 9.27 7.18
N GLY A 368 23.60 8.90 8.46
CA GLY A 368 24.25 7.65 8.85
C GLY A 368 25.76 7.75 9.07
N ASN A 369 26.34 8.93 8.94
CA ASN A 369 27.68 9.25 9.38
C ASN A 369 27.69 9.43 10.91
N LEU A 370 28.34 8.56 11.65
CA LEU A 370 28.28 8.49 13.10
C LEU A 370 29.50 9.10 13.83
N ASP A 371 30.62 9.24 13.15
CA ASP A 371 31.86 9.75 13.73
C ASP A 371 32.28 11.13 13.17
N GLY A 372 31.63 11.59 12.08
CA GLY A 372 31.74 12.94 11.55
C GLY A 372 32.88 13.12 10.53
N ASP A 373 33.35 12.05 9.94
CA ASP A 373 34.24 12.08 8.78
C ASP A 373 33.44 12.35 7.47
N SER A 374 33.82 11.83 6.32
CA SER A 374 33.06 12.03 5.05
C SER A 374 32.39 10.76 4.53
N LEU A 375 32.43 9.66 5.30
CA LEU A 375 31.87 8.36 4.95
C LEU A 375 30.65 8.05 5.84
N VAL A 376 29.86 7.06 5.46
CA VAL A 376 28.69 6.64 6.24
C VAL A 376 28.86 5.21 6.76
N GLU A 377 28.63 5.00 8.04
CA GLU A 377 28.68 3.70 8.70
C GLU A 377 27.32 3.00 8.70
N VAL A 378 26.24 3.78 8.53
CA VAL A 378 24.86 3.28 8.49
C VAL A 378 24.19 3.67 7.17
N PRO A 379 24.33 2.85 6.10
CA PRO A 379 23.69 3.10 4.83
C PRO A 379 22.19 3.38 5.03
N THR A 380 21.76 4.62 4.77
CA THR A 380 20.40 5.10 5.00
C THR A 380 19.76 5.48 3.68
N MET A 381 18.65 4.82 3.30
CA MET A 381 17.96 5.11 2.05
C MET A 381 17.15 6.40 2.13
N ILE A 382 16.97 7.05 0.99
CA ILE A 382 16.06 8.18 0.76
C ILE A 382 14.67 7.62 0.49
N GLY A 383 13.67 8.16 1.20
CA GLY A 383 12.33 7.60 1.21
C GLY A 383 12.23 6.30 2.03
N THR A 384 11.05 6.00 2.48
CA THR A 384 10.67 4.68 2.98
C THR A 384 9.60 4.13 2.06
N ARG A 385 9.63 2.85 1.72
CA ARG A 385 8.70 2.23 0.76
C ARG A 385 7.30 2.02 1.36
N SER A 386 6.86 2.99 2.18
CA SER A 386 5.73 2.88 3.10
C SER A 386 4.91 4.17 3.20
N PHE A 387 3.75 4.07 3.82
CA PHE A 387 3.09 5.22 4.43
C PHE A 387 3.19 5.13 5.95
N THR A 388 3.18 6.29 6.61
CA THR A 388 3.29 6.36 8.07
C THR A 388 2.11 7.12 8.68
N LEU A 389 1.65 6.70 9.86
CA LEU A 389 0.73 7.45 10.70
C LEU A 389 1.49 8.05 11.88
N TRP A 390 1.31 9.36 12.07
CA TRP A 390 1.92 10.14 13.13
C TRP A 390 0.84 10.73 14.04
N SER A 391 1.17 10.97 15.29
CA SER A 391 0.41 11.87 16.15
C SER A 391 0.72 13.32 15.82
N GLU A 392 -0.10 14.26 16.30
CA GLU A 392 0.09 15.69 16.08
C GLU A 392 1.41 16.27 16.64
N ASP A 393 2.07 15.54 17.52
CA ASP A 393 3.37 15.87 18.10
C ASP A 393 4.54 15.11 17.44
N GLY A 394 4.31 14.49 16.27
CA GLY A 394 5.33 13.84 15.46
C GLY A 394 5.76 12.44 15.94
N GLN A 395 5.03 11.83 16.89
CA GLN A 395 5.34 10.47 17.30
C GLN A 395 4.77 9.48 16.28
N ARG A 396 5.60 8.54 15.84
CA ARG A 396 5.16 7.46 14.95
C ARG A 396 4.17 6.54 15.67
N VAL A 397 2.97 6.42 15.12
CA VAL A 397 1.89 5.56 15.62
C VAL A 397 1.86 4.22 14.88
N PHE A 398 2.09 4.26 13.58
CA PHE A 398 2.14 3.08 12.70
C PHE A 398 3.00 3.40 11.48
N ASP A 399 3.65 2.39 10.93
CA ASP A 399 4.29 2.43 9.61
C ASP A 399 3.97 1.15 8.84
N SER A 400 3.67 1.26 7.55
CA SER A 400 3.31 0.10 6.73
C SER A 400 4.51 -0.80 6.36
N GLY A 401 5.72 -0.35 6.58
CA GLY A 401 6.92 -1.14 6.32
C GLY A 401 6.96 -1.72 4.91
N SER A 402 7.25 -3.00 4.81
CA SER A 402 7.33 -3.74 3.54
C SER A 402 5.96 -4.15 2.95
N MET A 403 4.83 -3.72 3.54
CA MET A 403 3.51 -4.26 3.15
C MET A 403 3.19 -4.07 1.67
N ILE A 404 3.62 -2.98 1.04
CA ILE A 404 3.42 -2.73 -0.40
C ILE A 404 4.23 -3.74 -1.21
N GLU A 405 5.52 -3.86 -0.96
CA GLU A 405 6.40 -4.80 -1.67
C GLU A 405 5.94 -6.26 -1.46
N GLU A 406 5.62 -6.65 -0.24
CA GLU A 406 5.12 -8.00 0.07
C GLU A 406 3.79 -8.29 -0.62
N PHE A 407 2.88 -7.30 -0.67
CA PHE A 407 1.62 -7.43 -1.39
C PHE A 407 1.84 -7.60 -2.89
N VAL A 408 2.70 -6.78 -3.51
CA VAL A 408 2.99 -6.83 -4.94
C VAL A 408 3.68 -8.14 -5.30
N ARG A 409 4.67 -8.59 -4.51
CA ARG A 409 5.30 -9.90 -4.68
C ARG A 409 4.27 -11.02 -4.68
N ALA A 410 3.32 -11.00 -3.75
CA ALA A 410 2.33 -12.06 -3.58
C ALA A 410 1.23 -12.02 -4.65
N ASN A 411 0.82 -10.85 -5.12
CA ASN A 411 -0.41 -10.67 -5.89
C ASN A 411 -0.19 -10.16 -7.32
N ALA A 412 0.85 -9.36 -7.56
CA ALA A 412 1.13 -8.71 -8.84
C ALA A 412 2.64 -8.68 -9.16
N PRO A 413 3.37 -9.83 -9.09
CA PRO A 413 4.85 -9.83 -9.15
C PRO A 413 5.42 -9.28 -10.46
N ARG A 414 4.61 -9.17 -11.51
CA ARG A 414 5.03 -8.58 -12.80
C ARG A 414 5.12 -7.05 -12.78
N THR A 415 4.65 -6.42 -11.72
CA THR A 415 4.71 -4.98 -11.51
C THR A 415 5.58 -4.62 -10.30
N PHE A 416 6.36 -5.58 -9.80
CA PHE A 416 7.20 -5.37 -8.62
C PHE A 416 8.30 -4.35 -8.92
N ASN A 417 8.37 -3.31 -8.11
CA ASN A 417 9.33 -2.22 -8.18
C ASN A 417 9.72 -1.85 -9.64
N MET A 418 8.72 -1.79 -10.51
CA MET A 418 8.91 -1.42 -11.91
C MET A 418 9.08 0.10 -12.05
N ASN A 419 9.46 0.54 -13.24
CA ASN A 419 9.58 1.94 -13.56
C ASN A 419 8.43 2.39 -14.47
N ASN A 420 7.51 3.19 -13.92
CA ASN A 420 6.44 3.89 -14.63
C ASN A 420 5.66 3.00 -15.64
N GLY A 421 5.07 1.92 -15.14
CA GLY A 421 4.15 1.11 -15.93
C GLY A 421 4.76 0.28 -17.07
N THR A 422 6.08 0.21 -17.19
CA THR A 422 6.72 -0.63 -18.22
C THR A 422 6.96 -2.05 -17.69
N THR A 423 6.18 -3.02 -18.17
CA THR A 423 6.28 -4.43 -17.76
C THR A 423 7.62 -5.11 -18.10
N THR A 424 8.48 -4.46 -18.86
CA THR A 424 9.85 -4.91 -19.17
C THR A 424 10.87 -4.42 -18.15
N ALA A 425 10.46 -3.56 -17.21
CA ALA A 425 11.30 -2.92 -16.21
C ALA A 425 10.95 -3.39 -14.78
N ILE A 426 10.57 -4.66 -14.64
CA ILE A 426 10.32 -5.30 -13.33
C ILE A 426 11.60 -5.20 -12.52
N ASP A 427 11.48 -4.88 -11.22
CA ASP A 427 12.56 -4.86 -10.25
C ASP A 427 13.60 -3.73 -10.45
N THR A 428 13.46 -2.92 -11.48
CA THR A 428 14.47 -1.90 -11.84
C THR A 428 14.56 -0.72 -10.87
N ARG A 429 13.60 -0.60 -9.94
CA ARG A 429 13.60 0.44 -8.90
C ARG A 429 14.00 -0.09 -7.52
N SER A 430 14.28 -1.40 -7.39
CA SER A 430 14.67 -2.00 -6.11
C SER A 430 16.01 -1.46 -5.58
N ASP A 431 16.92 -1.09 -6.46
CA ASP A 431 18.20 -0.47 -6.10
C ASP A 431 18.12 1.06 -5.86
N ASP A 432 16.88 1.59 -5.86
CA ASP A 432 16.57 2.99 -5.62
C ASP A 432 15.41 3.12 -4.60
N LYS A 433 14.44 4.00 -4.80
CA LYS A 433 13.32 4.25 -3.87
C LYS A 433 12.21 3.16 -3.90
N GLY A 434 12.30 2.15 -4.78
CA GLY A 434 11.34 1.05 -4.89
C GLY A 434 9.99 1.46 -5.46
N PRO A 435 8.85 1.19 -4.79
CA PRO A 435 7.52 1.49 -5.30
C PRO A 435 7.16 2.98 -5.33
N GLU A 436 7.84 3.81 -4.55
CA GLU A 436 7.62 5.25 -4.37
C GLU A 436 6.16 5.58 -4.01
N PRO A 437 5.78 5.39 -2.72
CA PRO A 437 4.49 5.86 -2.23
C PRO A 437 4.45 7.39 -2.20
N GLU A 438 3.61 8.00 -3.04
CA GLU A 438 3.54 9.44 -3.25
C GLU A 438 2.15 9.99 -2.97
N ALA A 439 1.14 9.56 -3.73
CA ALA A 439 -0.23 9.99 -3.53
C ALA A 439 -0.87 9.37 -2.27
N LEU A 440 -1.62 10.17 -1.51
CA LEU A 440 -2.31 9.70 -0.32
C LEU A 440 -3.66 10.37 -0.13
N ALA A 441 -4.68 9.58 0.24
CA ALA A 441 -5.96 10.10 0.72
C ALA A 441 -6.48 9.27 1.89
N TYR A 442 -7.27 9.93 2.76
CA TYR A 442 -8.03 9.27 3.82
C TYR A 442 -9.51 9.27 3.47
N GLY A 443 -10.20 8.16 3.81
CA GLY A 443 -11.65 8.05 3.68
C GLY A 443 -12.27 7.20 4.78
N GLN A 444 -13.53 7.52 5.13
CA GLN A 444 -14.32 6.70 6.02
C GLN A 444 -15.51 6.10 5.27
N ILE A 445 -15.69 4.78 5.35
CA ILE A 445 -16.78 4.05 4.70
C ILE A 445 -17.41 3.12 5.73
N ASP A 446 -18.69 3.26 5.97
CA ASP A 446 -19.48 2.44 6.92
C ASP A 446 -18.84 2.34 8.33
N GLY A 447 -18.25 3.46 8.80
CA GLY A 447 -17.59 3.55 10.10
C GLY A 447 -16.20 2.96 10.16
N ARG A 448 -15.67 2.41 9.06
CA ARG A 448 -14.29 1.94 8.94
C ARG A 448 -13.39 3.03 8.37
N HIS A 449 -12.15 3.03 8.80
CA HIS A 449 -11.13 4.00 8.40
C HIS A 449 -10.21 3.39 7.34
N TYR A 450 -10.01 4.12 6.24
CA TYR A 450 -9.14 3.69 5.14
C TYR A 450 -8.12 4.76 4.79
N VAL A 451 -6.91 4.33 4.47
CA VAL A 451 -5.89 5.15 3.80
C VAL A 451 -5.67 4.56 2.42
N PHE A 452 -5.77 5.39 1.41
CA PHE A 452 -5.47 5.05 0.02
C PHE A 452 -4.09 5.61 -0.31
N VAL A 453 -3.22 4.77 -0.87
CA VAL A 453 -1.84 5.12 -1.21
C VAL A 453 -1.61 4.82 -2.68
N GLY A 454 -1.17 5.81 -3.42
CA GLY A 454 -0.66 5.64 -4.78
C GLY A 454 0.85 5.42 -4.74
N ALA A 455 1.32 4.37 -5.39
CA ALA A 455 2.74 4.11 -5.56
C ALA A 455 3.14 4.51 -6.98
N GLU A 456 3.85 5.63 -7.13
CA GLU A 456 4.14 6.28 -8.39
C GLU A 456 4.82 5.33 -9.38
N ARG A 457 5.97 4.79 -9.04
CA ARG A 457 6.76 3.94 -9.95
C ARG A 457 6.17 2.56 -10.14
N GLN A 458 5.60 1.97 -9.07
CA GLN A 458 4.92 0.68 -9.13
C GLN A 458 3.54 0.78 -9.81
N ASN A 459 2.99 1.99 -9.90
CA ASN A 459 1.74 2.31 -10.59
C ASN A 459 0.47 1.75 -9.93
N GLY A 460 0.52 1.39 -8.68
CA GLY A 460 -0.60 0.80 -7.95
C GLY A 460 -1.29 1.77 -7.00
N ILE A 461 -2.62 1.63 -6.89
CA ILE A 461 -3.41 2.25 -5.83
C ILE A 461 -3.75 1.18 -4.80
N PHE A 462 -3.33 1.39 -3.56
CA PHE A 462 -3.53 0.47 -2.44
C PHE A 462 -4.55 1.02 -1.46
N GLN A 463 -5.52 0.22 -1.06
CA GLN A 463 -6.48 0.54 -0.01
C GLN A 463 -6.07 -0.17 1.28
N PHE A 464 -5.66 0.58 2.27
CA PHE A 464 -5.33 0.08 3.60
C PHE A 464 -6.51 0.26 4.54
N ASP A 465 -6.90 -0.79 5.24
CA ASP A 465 -7.83 -0.70 6.36
C ASP A 465 -7.04 -0.36 7.63
N VAL A 466 -7.25 0.85 8.15
CA VAL A 466 -6.60 1.39 9.34
C VAL A 466 -7.57 1.54 10.52
N THR A 467 -8.71 0.84 10.49
CA THR A 467 -9.72 0.89 11.55
C THR A 467 -9.16 0.40 12.89
N ASP A 468 -8.37 -0.65 12.86
CA ASP A 468 -7.60 -1.16 14.01
C ASP A 468 -6.11 -1.05 13.71
N LEU A 469 -5.42 -0.10 14.34
CA LEU A 469 -4.01 0.18 14.07
C LEU A 469 -3.06 -0.95 14.51
N SER A 470 -3.55 -1.90 15.30
CA SER A 470 -2.81 -3.14 15.61
C SER A 470 -2.93 -4.21 14.52
N ARG A 471 -3.79 -4.00 13.51
CA ARG A 471 -4.15 -4.99 12.48
C ARG A 471 -4.31 -4.37 11.08
N VAL A 472 -3.55 -3.35 10.79
CA VAL A 472 -3.58 -2.72 9.46
C VAL A 472 -3.32 -3.75 8.36
N SER A 473 -4.10 -3.69 7.29
CA SER A 473 -3.98 -4.63 6.16
C SER A 473 -4.38 -3.97 4.86
N ILE A 474 -3.76 -4.40 3.75
CA ILE A 474 -4.21 -4.03 2.41
C ILE A 474 -5.46 -4.85 2.11
N VAL A 475 -6.56 -4.17 1.80
CA VAL A 475 -7.87 -4.75 1.50
C VAL A 475 -8.35 -4.45 0.08
N GLY A 476 -7.69 -3.54 -0.64
CA GLY A 476 -7.96 -3.20 -2.02
C GLY A 476 -6.70 -2.86 -2.80
N TYR A 477 -6.75 -3.10 -4.11
CA TYR A 477 -5.64 -2.82 -5.02
C TYR A 477 -6.16 -2.56 -6.43
N PHE A 478 -5.63 -1.55 -7.07
CA PHE A 478 -5.86 -1.27 -8.48
C PHE A 478 -4.54 -0.98 -9.18
N ASN A 479 -4.27 -1.69 -10.28
CA ASN A 479 -3.19 -1.41 -11.19
C ASN A 479 -3.59 -1.90 -12.58
N ILE A 480 -3.55 -1.03 -13.56
CA ILE A 480 -3.98 -1.38 -14.93
C ILE A 480 -2.91 -2.16 -15.70
N VAL A 481 -1.65 -2.06 -15.29
CA VAL A 481 -0.49 -2.63 -16.00
C VAL A 481 -0.33 -4.12 -15.72
N ASP A 482 -0.95 -4.67 -14.70
CA ASP A 482 -0.76 -6.07 -14.30
C ASP A 482 -1.33 -7.11 -15.30
N GLY A 483 -1.69 -6.66 -16.51
CA GLY A 483 -2.04 -7.52 -17.65
C GLY A 483 -3.50 -7.94 -17.73
N VAL A 484 -4.38 -7.46 -16.85
CA VAL A 484 -5.80 -7.88 -16.78
C VAL A 484 -6.77 -6.87 -17.41
N LYS A 485 -6.39 -5.60 -17.52
CA LYS A 485 -7.28 -4.57 -18.11
C LYS A 485 -6.49 -3.53 -18.92
N VAL A 486 -6.28 -3.81 -20.19
CA VAL A 486 -6.00 -2.74 -21.14
C VAL A 486 -7.34 -2.07 -21.49
N VAL A 487 -7.62 -0.92 -20.89
CA VAL A 487 -8.67 -0.04 -21.41
C VAL A 487 -8.08 0.62 -22.67
N THR A 488 -8.66 0.32 -23.82
CA THR A 488 -8.17 0.85 -25.09
C THR A 488 -8.15 2.39 -25.06
N GLY A 489 -6.97 2.98 -25.11
CA GLY A 489 -6.75 4.39 -25.42
C GLY A 489 -6.25 5.29 -24.29
N THR A 490 -6.51 4.99 -23.01
CA THR A 490 -5.98 5.78 -21.87
C THR A 490 -5.09 4.90 -21.03
N GLN A 491 -3.90 5.41 -20.70
CA GLN A 491 -2.96 4.74 -19.78
C GLN A 491 -2.97 5.51 -18.46
N TYR A 492 -2.93 4.79 -17.36
CA TYR A 492 -2.93 5.33 -16.01
C TYR A 492 -1.60 4.97 -15.36
N VAL A 493 -0.64 5.90 -15.47
CA VAL A 493 0.75 5.69 -15.09
C VAL A 493 1.22 6.85 -14.22
N SER A 494 2.00 6.58 -13.18
CA SER A 494 2.46 7.54 -12.18
C SER A 494 1.30 8.22 -11.46
N PRO A 495 0.65 7.56 -10.46
CA PRO A 495 -0.39 8.20 -9.66
C PRO A 495 0.21 9.25 -8.73
N GLU A 496 -0.18 10.50 -8.93
CA GLU A 496 0.35 11.69 -8.28
C GLU A 496 -0.58 12.22 -7.18
N THR A 497 -1.87 12.19 -7.43
CA THR A 497 -2.87 12.71 -6.49
C THR A 497 -4.06 11.77 -6.36
N ILE A 498 -4.53 11.55 -5.13
CA ILE A 498 -5.77 10.84 -4.84
C ILE A 498 -6.71 11.75 -4.06
N VAL A 499 -7.97 11.84 -4.50
CA VAL A 499 -9.05 12.48 -3.76
C VAL A 499 -10.14 11.46 -3.45
N PHE A 500 -10.38 11.22 -2.17
CA PHE A 500 -11.51 10.40 -1.73
C PHE A 500 -12.79 11.24 -1.69
N VAL A 501 -13.85 10.75 -2.34
CA VAL A 501 -15.18 11.35 -2.32
C VAL A 501 -16.14 10.37 -1.66
N SER A 502 -16.77 10.80 -0.56
CA SER A 502 -17.71 9.94 0.18
C SER A 502 -18.95 9.59 -0.64
N ALA A 503 -19.69 8.56 -0.24
CA ALA A 503 -20.94 8.20 -0.92
C ALA A 503 -22.00 9.32 -0.88
N SER A 504 -22.00 10.15 0.15
CA SER A 504 -22.89 11.31 0.28
C SER A 504 -22.52 12.47 -0.63
N ASP A 505 -21.23 12.62 -0.93
CA ASP A 505 -20.69 13.74 -1.71
C ASP A 505 -20.47 13.36 -3.17
N SER A 506 -20.51 12.06 -3.47
CA SER A 506 -20.35 11.53 -4.82
C SER A 506 -21.66 11.53 -5.60
N PRO A 507 -21.70 12.03 -6.83
CA PRO A 507 -22.90 11.98 -7.67
C PRO A 507 -23.31 10.55 -8.04
N THR A 508 -22.38 9.58 -7.88
CA THR A 508 -22.68 8.15 -8.12
C THR A 508 -23.46 7.49 -6.98
N GLY A 509 -23.56 8.14 -5.82
CA GLY A 509 -24.12 7.58 -4.58
C GLY A 509 -23.25 6.49 -3.95
N LYS A 510 -22.01 6.32 -4.40
CA LYS A 510 -21.01 5.37 -3.90
C LYS A 510 -19.71 6.10 -3.59
N PRO A 511 -18.89 5.60 -2.65
CA PRO A 511 -17.59 6.19 -2.43
C PRO A 511 -16.70 5.95 -3.67
N ILE A 512 -15.99 7.00 -4.07
CA ILE A 512 -15.08 6.95 -5.23
C ILE A 512 -13.73 7.56 -4.89
N LEU A 513 -12.71 7.18 -5.67
CA LEU A 513 -11.44 7.91 -5.77
C LEU A 513 -11.38 8.63 -7.12
N LEU A 514 -10.93 9.86 -7.07
CA LEU A 514 -10.43 10.58 -8.23
C LEU A 514 -8.90 10.49 -8.17
N VAL A 515 -8.28 9.94 -9.19
CA VAL A 515 -6.84 9.73 -9.22
C VAL A 515 -6.25 10.46 -10.40
N GLY A 516 -5.36 11.40 -10.11
CA GLY A 516 -4.53 12.06 -11.09
C GLY A 516 -3.28 11.23 -11.36
N TYR A 517 -2.90 11.15 -12.62
CA TYR A 517 -1.72 10.44 -13.10
C TYR A 517 -0.90 11.38 -13.98
N GLU A 518 0.37 11.56 -13.63
CA GLU A 518 1.32 12.39 -14.38
C GLU A 518 1.58 11.84 -15.79
N GLY A 519 1.69 10.51 -15.88
CA GLY A 519 2.12 9.85 -17.11
C GLY A 519 3.63 9.78 -17.25
N VAL A 520 4.13 9.66 -18.47
CA VAL A 520 5.55 9.71 -18.85
C VAL A 520 5.65 10.43 -20.19
N GLU A 521 5.47 11.74 -20.17
CA GLU A 521 5.46 12.57 -21.37
C GLU A 521 6.82 12.52 -22.14
N PRO A 522 6.85 12.56 -23.46
CA PRO A 522 5.68 12.56 -24.36
C PRO A 522 5.17 11.17 -24.75
N ALA A 523 5.67 10.11 -24.14
CA ALA A 523 5.34 8.74 -24.54
C ALA A 523 3.97 8.29 -24.01
N ILE A 524 3.64 8.68 -22.76
CA ILE A 524 2.39 8.35 -22.07
C ILE A 524 1.85 9.66 -21.49
N SER A 525 0.73 10.12 -21.98
CA SER A 525 0.07 11.32 -21.46
C SER A 525 -0.46 11.12 -20.07
N GLY A 526 -0.47 12.19 -19.29
CA GLY A 526 -1.19 12.24 -18.03
C GLY A 526 -2.67 11.88 -18.18
N SER A 527 -3.32 11.53 -17.10
CA SER A 527 -4.71 11.10 -17.13
C SER A 527 -5.42 11.30 -15.80
N LEU A 528 -6.75 11.25 -15.81
CA LEU A 528 -7.62 11.25 -14.64
C LEU A 528 -8.47 10.00 -14.66
N ALA A 529 -8.51 9.26 -13.56
CA ALA A 529 -9.39 8.11 -13.35
C ALA A 529 -10.44 8.37 -12.28
N VAL A 530 -11.63 7.79 -12.47
CA VAL A 530 -12.68 7.66 -11.46
C VAL A 530 -12.78 6.19 -11.07
N LEU A 531 -12.39 5.86 -9.83
CA LEU A 531 -12.45 4.50 -9.30
C LEU A 531 -13.59 4.38 -8.28
N GLU A 532 -14.46 3.40 -8.43
CA GLU A 532 -15.44 3.05 -7.38
C GLU A 532 -14.73 2.26 -6.28
N VAL A 533 -14.94 2.66 -5.03
CA VAL A 533 -14.47 1.91 -3.85
C VAL A 533 -15.58 0.96 -3.41
N GLN A 534 -15.33 -0.34 -3.51
CA GLN A 534 -16.30 -1.36 -3.13
C GLN A 534 -15.97 -1.95 -1.75
N PRO A 535 -16.98 -2.37 -0.95
CA PRO A 535 -16.70 -3.05 0.31
C PRO A 535 -16.04 -4.41 0.07
N THR A 536 -15.09 -4.76 0.92
CA THR A 536 -14.41 -6.07 0.90
C THR A 536 -15.39 -7.20 1.14
N THR A 537 -15.45 -8.16 0.20
CA THR A 537 -16.32 -9.35 0.29
C THR A 537 -15.53 -10.66 0.37
N THR A 538 -14.20 -10.57 0.54
CA THR A 538 -13.29 -11.73 0.54
C THR A 538 -13.50 -12.64 1.74
N ARG A 539 -13.35 -13.95 1.51
CA ARG A 539 -13.41 -14.99 2.54
C ARG A 539 -12.62 -16.23 2.15
N LEU A 540 -12.02 -16.87 3.12
CA LEU A 540 -11.46 -18.22 3.00
C LEU A 540 -12.60 -19.22 2.87
N VAL A 541 -12.73 -19.95 1.78
CA VAL A 541 -13.90 -20.81 1.54
C VAL A 541 -13.60 -22.30 1.60
N ASN A 542 -12.35 -22.69 1.44
CA ASN A 542 -11.95 -24.10 1.54
C ASN A 542 -10.52 -24.28 2.04
N GLY A 543 -10.23 -25.50 2.46
CA GLY A 543 -8.89 -26.00 2.66
C GLY A 543 -8.81 -27.44 2.16
N SER A 544 -7.71 -27.79 1.51
CA SER A 544 -7.45 -29.13 1.00
C SER A 544 -6.03 -29.58 1.32
N VAL A 545 -5.85 -30.85 1.60
CA VAL A 545 -4.53 -31.47 1.84
C VAL A 545 -4.45 -32.77 1.08
N ARG A 546 -3.38 -32.93 0.32
CA ARG A 546 -3.05 -34.21 -0.31
C ARG A 546 -1.81 -34.80 0.34
N THR A 547 -1.88 -36.08 0.67
CA THR A 547 -0.76 -36.84 1.24
C THR A 547 -0.89 -38.32 0.95
N THR A 548 0.20 -39.05 1.10
CA THR A 548 0.21 -40.52 1.15
C THR A 548 0.08 -40.99 2.60
N VAL A 549 -0.86 -41.84 2.90
CA VAL A 549 -1.06 -42.43 4.23
C VAL A 549 -0.65 -43.90 4.25
N ALA A 550 -0.08 -44.35 5.37
CA ALA A 550 0.22 -45.77 5.59
C ALA A 550 -1.01 -46.49 6.18
N ALA A 551 -1.04 -47.80 6.06
CA ALA A 551 -2.07 -48.63 6.68
C ALA A 551 -2.09 -48.41 8.22
N GLY A 552 -3.28 -48.18 8.78
CA GLY A 552 -3.50 -47.89 10.19
C GLY A 552 -3.16 -46.46 10.64
N GLN A 553 -2.68 -45.62 9.73
CA GLN A 553 -2.40 -44.23 10.01
C GLN A 553 -3.69 -43.37 10.01
N THR A 554 -3.73 -42.37 10.87
CA THR A 554 -4.80 -41.37 10.89
C THR A 554 -4.25 -40.04 10.44
N MET A 555 -4.95 -39.37 9.51
CA MET A 555 -4.71 -37.99 9.14
C MET A 555 -5.76 -37.08 9.78
N ILE A 556 -5.36 -35.93 10.28
CA ILE A 556 -6.24 -34.98 10.97
C ILE A 556 -6.21 -33.63 10.30
N VAL A 557 -7.41 -33.13 10.00
CA VAL A 557 -7.65 -31.76 9.52
C VAL A 557 -8.51 -31.06 10.55
N GLY A 558 -8.04 -29.92 11.09
CA GLY A 558 -8.83 -29.03 11.93
C GLY A 558 -9.43 -27.90 11.10
N PHE A 559 -10.63 -27.46 11.46
CA PHE A 559 -11.27 -26.31 10.81
C PHE A 559 -12.29 -25.66 11.71
N SER A 560 -12.60 -24.40 11.43
CA SER A 560 -13.69 -23.66 12.08
C SER A 560 -14.44 -22.85 11.04
N PRO A 561 -15.74 -23.11 10.83
CA PRO A 561 -16.57 -22.26 9.97
C PRO A 561 -16.75 -20.86 10.58
N GLU A 562 -17.00 -19.88 9.74
CA GLU A 562 -17.37 -18.52 10.11
C GLU A 562 -18.88 -18.47 10.42
N GLY A 563 -19.23 -18.47 11.70
CA GLY A 563 -20.62 -18.57 12.12
C GLY A 563 -21.24 -19.96 11.94
N ALA A 564 -22.58 -20.03 11.89
CA ALA A 564 -23.30 -21.25 11.58
C ALA A 564 -23.36 -21.44 10.06
N SER A 565 -22.72 -22.45 9.53
CA SER A 565 -22.67 -22.71 8.08
C SER A 565 -22.67 -24.19 7.75
N SER A 566 -23.21 -24.54 6.59
CA SER A 566 -23.07 -25.88 6.03
C SER A 566 -21.64 -26.08 5.55
N VAL A 567 -21.06 -27.23 5.88
CA VAL A 567 -19.69 -27.60 5.52
C VAL A 567 -19.72 -28.94 4.78
N LEU A 568 -19.15 -28.95 3.58
CA LEU A 568 -18.92 -30.16 2.81
C LEU A 568 -17.50 -30.65 3.11
N MET A 569 -17.37 -31.87 3.58
CA MET A 569 -16.13 -32.54 3.93
C MET A 569 -15.97 -33.78 3.09
N ARG A 570 -14.79 -33.98 2.46
CA ARG A 570 -14.55 -35.11 1.56
C ARG A 570 -13.20 -35.77 1.87
N ALA A 571 -13.15 -37.07 1.83
CA ALA A 571 -11.93 -37.83 1.76
C ALA A 571 -11.92 -38.57 0.40
N VAL A 572 -11.08 -38.11 -0.49
CA VAL A 572 -11.04 -38.60 -1.88
C VAL A 572 -9.81 -39.47 -2.08
N GLY A 573 -10.04 -40.71 -2.29
CA GLY A 573 -9.04 -41.71 -2.67
C GLY A 573 -9.30 -42.24 -4.09
N PRO A 574 -10.31 -43.13 -4.31
CA PRO A 574 -10.62 -43.67 -5.62
C PRO A 574 -10.89 -42.58 -6.68
N GLY A 575 -11.56 -41.50 -6.30
CA GLY A 575 -11.87 -40.36 -7.16
C GLY A 575 -10.64 -39.67 -7.75
N LEU A 576 -9.45 -39.79 -7.14
CA LEU A 576 -8.20 -39.25 -7.68
C LEU A 576 -7.69 -39.96 -8.92
N SER A 577 -8.11 -41.22 -9.14
CA SER A 577 -7.70 -42.01 -10.31
C SER A 577 -8.10 -41.35 -11.64
N GLN A 578 -9.21 -40.61 -11.67
CA GLN A 578 -9.65 -39.85 -12.86
C GLN A 578 -8.63 -38.79 -13.31
N PHE A 579 -7.72 -38.37 -12.42
CA PHE A 579 -6.65 -37.42 -12.69
C PHE A 579 -5.28 -38.12 -12.90
N GLY A 580 -5.26 -39.43 -13.06
CA GLY A 580 -4.05 -40.20 -13.30
C GLY A 580 -3.14 -40.36 -12.07
N VAL A 581 -3.67 -40.16 -10.84
CA VAL A 581 -2.91 -40.40 -9.60
C VAL A 581 -2.77 -41.90 -9.38
N PRO A 582 -1.54 -42.46 -9.37
CA PRO A 582 -1.32 -43.88 -9.08
C PRO A 582 -1.38 -44.15 -7.58
N GLY A 583 -1.69 -45.38 -7.18
CA GLY A 583 -1.59 -45.81 -5.79
C GLY A 583 -2.54 -45.09 -4.81
N VAL A 584 -3.73 -44.72 -5.26
CA VAL A 584 -4.75 -44.04 -4.43
C VAL A 584 -5.22 -44.95 -3.29
N LEU A 585 -5.60 -44.35 -2.16
CA LEU A 585 -6.24 -45.04 -1.04
C LEU A 585 -7.60 -45.60 -1.51
N ALA A 586 -7.76 -46.90 -1.49
CA ALA A 586 -8.91 -47.58 -2.09
C ALA A 586 -10.22 -47.37 -1.32
N ASP A 587 -10.15 -47.13 -0.02
CA ASP A 587 -11.29 -47.14 0.90
C ASP A 587 -11.03 -46.18 2.08
N PRO A 588 -11.15 -44.83 1.91
CA PRO A 588 -10.97 -43.86 2.96
C PRO A 588 -12.16 -43.83 3.94
N LEU A 589 -11.89 -43.83 5.24
CA LEU A 589 -12.89 -43.79 6.29
C LEU A 589 -12.85 -42.46 7.01
N LEU A 590 -13.93 -41.71 6.99
CA LEU A 590 -14.02 -40.33 7.49
C LEU A 590 -14.79 -40.22 8.80
N PHE A 591 -14.25 -39.49 9.78
CA PHE A 591 -14.86 -39.24 11.06
C PHE A 591 -14.85 -37.74 11.35
N LEU A 592 -15.99 -37.17 11.67
CA LEU A 592 -16.15 -35.77 12.09
C LEU A 592 -16.32 -35.70 13.61
N TYR A 593 -15.47 -34.91 14.25
CA TYR A 593 -15.51 -34.69 15.71
C TYR A 593 -15.80 -33.22 16.05
N SER A 594 -16.60 -33.01 17.09
CA SER A 594 -16.51 -31.78 17.89
C SER A 594 -15.32 -31.90 18.88
N PRO A 595 -14.97 -30.84 19.62
CA PRO A 595 -13.90 -30.94 20.64
C PRO A 595 -14.10 -32.05 21.67
N THR A 596 -15.34 -32.54 21.86
CA THR A 596 -15.69 -33.44 22.94
C THR A 596 -16.25 -34.80 22.51
N ARG A 597 -16.68 -34.96 21.22
CA ARG A 597 -17.32 -36.21 20.79
C ARG A 597 -17.29 -36.40 19.27
N LEU A 598 -17.44 -37.63 18.83
CA LEU A 598 -17.78 -38.00 17.47
C LEU A 598 -19.19 -37.50 17.11
N LEU A 599 -19.31 -36.81 16.00
CA LEU A 599 -20.57 -36.27 15.47
C LEU A 599 -21.15 -37.15 14.38
N GLU A 600 -20.30 -37.63 13.48
CA GLU A 600 -20.68 -38.37 12.27
C GLU A 600 -19.48 -39.17 11.71
N SER A 601 -19.77 -40.25 10.96
CA SER A 601 -18.77 -40.94 10.17
C SER A 601 -19.37 -41.36 8.83
N ASN A 602 -18.51 -41.46 7.81
CA ASN A 602 -18.90 -41.95 6.49
C ASN A 602 -17.76 -42.83 5.91
N GLU A 603 -18.15 -43.93 5.30
CA GLU A 603 -17.24 -44.88 4.66
C GLU A 603 -17.36 -44.85 3.13
N ASP A 604 -18.58 -44.83 2.62
CA ASP A 604 -18.90 -44.78 1.20
C ASP A 604 -19.86 -43.62 0.92
N TRP A 605 -19.55 -42.77 -0.04
CA TRP A 605 -20.48 -41.71 -0.41
C TRP A 605 -21.65 -42.22 -1.25
N VAL A 606 -22.79 -41.56 -1.06
CA VAL A 606 -23.99 -41.83 -1.86
C VAL A 606 -24.30 -40.57 -2.69
N ALA A 607 -24.48 -40.73 -3.98
CA ALA A 607 -24.78 -39.67 -4.93
C ALA A 607 -26.22 -39.09 -4.75
N THR A 608 -26.52 -38.50 -3.61
CA THR A 608 -27.80 -37.82 -3.41
C THR A 608 -27.83 -36.48 -4.14
N PRO A 609 -29.01 -35.98 -4.58
CA PRO A 609 -29.13 -34.64 -5.21
C PRO A 609 -28.56 -33.53 -4.34
N GLU A 610 -28.71 -33.61 -3.02
CA GLU A 610 -28.19 -32.64 -2.05
C GLU A 610 -26.65 -32.61 -2.08
N LEU A 611 -25.97 -33.76 -2.00
CA LEU A 611 -24.50 -33.84 -2.03
C LEU A 611 -23.94 -33.43 -3.39
N GLN A 612 -24.62 -33.78 -4.48
CA GLN A 612 -24.22 -33.35 -5.83
C GLN A 612 -24.33 -31.83 -6.00
N THR A 613 -25.45 -31.25 -5.52
CA THR A 613 -25.67 -29.80 -5.53
C THR A 613 -24.63 -29.06 -4.68
N ALA A 614 -24.37 -29.54 -3.46
CA ALA A 614 -23.35 -28.96 -2.59
C ALA A 614 -21.95 -29.03 -3.23
N THR A 615 -21.58 -30.20 -3.81
CA THR A 615 -20.30 -30.40 -4.51
C THR A 615 -20.12 -29.42 -5.68
N ALA A 616 -21.17 -29.27 -6.52
CA ALA A 616 -21.15 -28.35 -7.66
C ALA A 616 -21.07 -26.89 -7.21
N SER A 617 -21.81 -26.51 -6.16
CA SER A 617 -21.87 -25.12 -5.66
C SER A 617 -20.56 -24.58 -5.11
N VAL A 618 -19.66 -25.47 -4.64
CA VAL A 618 -18.33 -25.11 -4.13
C VAL A 618 -17.21 -25.30 -5.16
N GLY A 619 -17.56 -25.67 -6.40
CA GLY A 619 -16.58 -25.93 -7.48
C GLY A 619 -15.72 -27.17 -7.26
N ALA A 620 -16.13 -28.09 -6.39
CA ALA A 620 -15.43 -29.34 -6.20
C ALA A 620 -15.75 -30.31 -7.36
N PHE A 621 -14.78 -31.10 -7.78
CA PHE A 621 -14.99 -32.05 -8.86
C PHE A 621 -15.94 -33.19 -8.46
N ALA A 622 -16.70 -33.69 -9.42
CA ALA A 622 -17.64 -34.80 -9.21
C ALA A 622 -16.91 -36.09 -8.87
N LEU A 623 -17.44 -36.84 -7.90
CA LEU A 623 -16.96 -38.18 -7.58
C LEU A 623 -17.65 -39.18 -8.48
N PRO A 624 -16.93 -40.24 -8.90
CA PRO A 624 -17.53 -41.32 -9.68
C PRO A 624 -18.68 -42.01 -8.92
N ALA A 625 -19.78 -42.30 -9.59
CA ALA A 625 -20.90 -42.97 -8.95
C ALA A 625 -20.47 -44.36 -8.44
N GLY A 626 -20.78 -44.65 -7.18
CA GLY A 626 -20.40 -45.93 -6.55
C GLY A 626 -18.92 -46.05 -6.19
N SER A 627 -18.16 -44.96 -6.24
CA SER A 627 -16.80 -44.95 -5.67
C SER A 627 -16.86 -45.04 -4.14
N ARG A 628 -15.76 -45.54 -3.56
CA ARG A 628 -15.62 -45.68 -2.11
C ARG A 628 -15.01 -44.42 -1.43
N ASP A 629 -15.16 -43.27 -2.04
CA ASP A 629 -14.81 -42.01 -1.43
C ASP A 629 -15.76 -41.70 -0.26
N SER A 630 -15.33 -40.92 0.72
CA SER A 630 -16.18 -40.54 1.87
C SER A 630 -16.60 -39.08 1.77
N VAL A 631 -17.87 -38.78 2.07
CA VAL A 631 -18.43 -37.45 2.02
C VAL A 631 -19.38 -37.22 3.20
N ILE A 632 -19.22 -36.09 3.91
CA ILE A 632 -20.12 -35.59 4.96
C ILE A 632 -20.54 -34.16 4.59
N LEU A 633 -21.85 -33.87 4.62
CA LEU A 633 -22.40 -32.53 4.53
C LEU A 633 -23.17 -32.20 5.81
N ARG A 634 -22.75 -31.17 6.55
CA ARG A 634 -23.37 -30.85 7.84
C ARG A 634 -23.31 -29.36 8.18
N SER A 635 -24.34 -28.85 8.85
CA SER A 635 -24.32 -27.52 9.47
C SER A 635 -23.54 -27.57 10.77
N LEU A 636 -22.55 -26.66 10.91
CA LEU A 636 -21.58 -26.65 11.99
C LEU A 636 -21.35 -25.22 12.52
N THR A 637 -20.91 -25.14 13.79
CA THR A 637 -20.46 -23.90 14.44
C THR A 637 -19.23 -24.18 15.31
N GLY A 638 -18.25 -23.28 15.29
CA GLY A 638 -17.03 -23.42 16.12
C GLY A 638 -16.02 -24.43 15.55
N GLY A 639 -15.06 -24.82 16.39
CA GLY A 639 -13.96 -25.71 15.96
C GLY A 639 -14.34 -27.17 15.87
N HIS A 640 -13.85 -27.84 14.82
CA HIS A 640 -14.06 -29.25 14.54
C HIS A 640 -12.77 -29.91 14.04
N SER A 641 -12.69 -31.22 14.13
CA SER A 641 -11.67 -32.01 13.46
C SER A 641 -12.27 -33.10 12.57
N LEU A 642 -11.67 -33.26 11.41
CA LEU A 642 -11.98 -34.27 10.45
C LEU A 642 -10.83 -35.29 10.44
N ASN A 643 -11.10 -36.52 10.80
CA ASN A 643 -10.11 -37.58 10.92
C ASN A 643 -10.35 -38.61 9.80
N LEU A 644 -9.32 -38.87 9.01
CA LEU A 644 -9.27 -39.93 8.07
C LEU A 644 -8.59 -41.16 8.70
N ALA A 645 -9.20 -42.30 8.66
CA ALA A 645 -8.55 -43.56 8.97
C ALA A 645 -8.27 -44.36 7.68
N ALA A 646 -7.06 -44.87 7.54
CA ALA A 646 -6.62 -45.62 6.38
C ALA A 646 -6.44 -47.11 6.75
N ARG A 647 -7.26 -47.99 6.14
CA ARG A 647 -7.10 -49.44 6.30
C ARG A 647 -5.95 -50.03 5.47
N ALA A 648 -5.57 -49.34 4.40
CA ALA A 648 -4.46 -49.68 3.51
C ALA A 648 -3.59 -48.44 3.27
N ALA A 649 -2.42 -48.60 2.71
CA ALA A 649 -1.62 -47.46 2.27
C ALA A 649 -2.13 -46.92 0.93
N GLY A 650 -2.02 -45.58 0.73
CA GLY A 650 -2.37 -44.95 -0.52
C GLY A 650 -2.46 -43.43 -0.47
N ASP A 651 -2.52 -42.83 -1.64
CA ASP A 651 -2.69 -41.38 -1.81
C ASP A 651 -4.14 -40.98 -1.57
N VAL A 652 -4.35 -39.92 -0.79
CA VAL A 652 -5.68 -39.41 -0.44
C VAL A 652 -5.65 -37.92 -0.36
N MET A 653 -6.79 -37.27 -0.65
CA MET A 653 -7.01 -35.83 -0.48
C MET A 653 -8.17 -35.61 0.49
N LEU A 654 -7.91 -34.87 1.57
CA LEU A 654 -8.95 -34.34 2.45
C LEU A 654 -9.29 -32.92 2.05
N GLU A 655 -10.58 -32.64 2.02
CA GLU A 655 -11.10 -31.34 1.61
C GLU A 655 -12.22 -30.91 2.56
N VAL A 656 -12.21 -29.63 2.90
CA VAL A 656 -13.25 -28.97 3.70
C VAL A 656 -13.71 -27.71 2.93
N TYR A 657 -14.99 -27.62 2.63
CA TYR A 657 -15.59 -26.50 1.93
C TYR A 657 -16.72 -25.88 2.76
N SER A 658 -16.74 -24.56 2.83
CA SER A 658 -17.88 -23.81 3.34
C SER A 658 -18.94 -23.68 2.25
N VAL A 659 -20.18 -24.11 2.51
CA VAL A 659 -21.28 -24.17 1.53
C VAL A 659 -22.28 -23.04 1.79
N GLY A 660 -22.61 -22.28 0.76
CA GLY A 660 -23.59 -21.21 0.77
C GLY A 660 -23.01 -19.83 0.50
N ALA A 661 -23.90 -18.93 0.05
CA ALA A 661 -23.54 -17.55 -0.22
C ALA A 661 -23.13 -16.84 1.08
N GLY A 662 -21.94 -16.22 1.08
CA GLY A 662 -21.41 -15.54 2.26
C GLY A 662 -20.75 -16.44 3.31
N ALA A 663 -20.78 -17.77 3.16
CA ALA A 663 -20.13 -18.70 4.08
C ALA A 663 -18.60 -18.70 3.90
N GLY A 664 -17.85 -18.84 5.01
CA GLY A 664 -16.40 -18.87 5.04
C GLY A 664 -15.83 -19.77 6.14
N LEU A 665 -14.52 -19.96 6.15
CA LEU A 665 -13.77 -20.63 7.19
C LEU A 665 -12.92 -19.59 7.95
N ARG A 666 -12.91 -19.62 9.27
CA ARG A 666 -12.01 -18.83 10.11
C ARG A 666 -10.60 -19.36 10.06
N ASN A 667 -10.48 -20.68 10.04
CA ASN A 667 -9.22 -21.37 9.92
C ASN A 667 -9.36 -22.74 9.29
N PHE A 668 -8.22 -23.19 8.81
CA PHE A 668 -8.00 -24.55 8.35
C PHE A 668 -6.61 -24.98 8.82
N SER A 669 -6.47 -26.20 9.31
CA SER A 669 -5.19 -26.73 9.78
C SER A 669 -5.02 -28.20 9.43
N THR A 670 -3.78 -28.62 9.27
CA THR A 670 -3.45 -30.02 9.09
C THR A 670 -2.13 -30.38 9.74
N ARG A 671 -2.07 -31.57 10.31
CA ARG A 671 -0.82 -32.13 10.80
C ARG A 671 -0.34 -33.21 9.85
N GLY A 672 0.92 -33.09 9.45
CA GLY A 672 1.56 -34.03 8.56
C GLY A 672 3.05 -34.17 8.81
N ARG A 673 3.71 -35.03 8.07
CA ARG A 673 5.13 -35.30 8.18
C ARG A 673 5.88 -34.67 7.03
N VAL A 674 7.04 -34.10 7.31
CA VAL A 674 7.99 -33.57 6.30
C VAL A 674 9.29 -34.37 6.37
N GLY A 675 9.90 -34.64 5.22
CA GLY A 675 11.17 -35.32 5.11
C GLY A 675 12.37 -34.35 5.11
N ALA A 676 13.57 -34.91 5.11
CA ALA A 676 14.81 -34.12 5.06
C ALA A 676 15.06 -33.49 3.69
N VAL A 677 14.65 -34.15 2.59
CA VAL A 677 14.80 -33.67 1.20
C VAL A 677 13.62 -34.17 0.37
N GLY A 678 12.91 -33.25 -0.28
CA GLY A 678 11.89 -33.54 -1.30
C GLY A 678 10.54 -34.01 -0.80
N ASP A 679 10.41 -34.45 0.44
CA ASP A 679 9.16 -34.87 1.06
C ASP A 679 8.54 -33.70 1.84
N ARG A 680 7.40 -33.21 1.35
CA ARG A 680 6.77 -31.97 1.81
C ARG A 680 5.29 -32.17 2.12
N LEU A 681 4.80 -31.40 3.09
CA LEU A 681 3.37 -31.27 3.34
C LEU A 681 2.79 -30.19 2.43
N ILE A 682 1.78 -30.51 1.63
CA ILE A 682 1.15 -29.60 0.69
C ILE A 682 -0.31 -29.39 1.08
N ALA A 683 -0.70 -28.12 1.25
CA ALA A 683 -2.09 -27.73 1.43
C ALA A 683 -2.49 -26.68 0.40
N GLY A 684 -3.75 -26.72 -0.03
CA GLY A 684 -4.36 -25.73 -0.91
C GLY A 684 -5.54 -25.04 -0.24
N PHE A 685 -5.78 -23.78 -0.59
CA PHE A 685 -6.96 -23.03 -0.17
C PHE A 685 -7.36 -22.00 -1.21
N VAL A 686 -8.63 -21.55 -1.15
CA VAL A 686 -9.19 -20.55 -2.06
C VAL A 686 -9.71 -19.37 -1.26
N ILE A 687 -9.36 -18.17 -1.69
CA ILE A 687 -9.99 -16.93 -1.28
C ILE A 687 -11.02 -16.57 -2.34
N LEU A 688 -12.32 -16.51 -1.97
CA LEU A 688 -13.38 -16.01 -2.84
C LEU A 688 -13.74 -14.58 -2.47
N GLY A 689 -14.40 -13.91 -3.39
CA GLY A 689 -14.89 -12.54 -3.23
C GLY A 689 -14.00 -11.53 -3.92
N GLN A 690 -14.29 -10.28 -3.71
CA GLN A 690 -13.52 -9.16 -4.27
C GLN A 690 -12.62 -8.59 -3.19
N GLY A 691 -11.38 -8.32 -3.57
CA GLY A 691 -10.38 -7.70 -2.78
C GLY A 691 -9.28 -8.56 -2.21
N ALA A 692 -8.54 -8.00 -1.28
CA ALA A 692 -7.52 -8.72 -0.57
C ALA A 692 -8.06 -9.25 0.78
N HIS A 693 -7.62 -10.43 1.14
CA HIS A 693 -7.98 -11.13 2.36
C HIS A 693 -6.73 -11.30 3.23
N PRO A 694 -6.66 -10.69 4.39
CA PRO A 694 -5.54 -10.89 5.28
C PRO A 694 -5.58 -12.31 5.87
N VAL A 695 -4.47 -13.03 5.73
CA VAL A 695 -4.27 -14.38 6.26
C VAL A 695 -2.99 -14.45 7.10
N LEU A 696 -3.02 -15.29 8.12
CA LEU A 696 -1.84 -15.78 8.82
C LEU A 696 -1.64 -17.24 8.43
N ILE A 697 -0.47 -17.57 7.91
CA ILE A 697 -0.08 -18.95 7.55
C ILE A 697 1.13 -19.31 8.39
N ARG A 698 1.10 -20.47 9.06
CA ARG A 698 2.24 -20.90 9.87
C ARG A 698 2.48 -22.41 9.78
N ALA A 699 3.75 -22.78 9.85
CA ALA A 699 4.21 -24.15 9.96
C ALA A 699 4.91 -24.34 11.32
N VAL A 700 4.22 -25.00 12.25
CA VAL A 700 4.69 -25.17 13.62
C VAL A 700 5.40 -26.51 13.74
N GLY A 701 6.63 -26.49 14.24
CA GLY A 701 7.44 -27.66 14.51
C GLY A 701 7.80 -27.78 16.00
N PRO A 702 8.82 -27.07 16.51
CA PRO A 702 9.35 -27.30 17.88
C PRO A 702 8.31 -27.15 18.97
N LYS A 703 7.38 -26.20 18.85
CA LYS A 703 6.30 -25.98 19.83
C LYS A 703 5.38 -27.17 20.02
N LEU A 704 5.29 -28.07 19.03
CA LEU A 704 4.46 -29.28 19.13
C LEU A 704 4.91 -30.24 20.25
N ALA A 705 6.16 -30.13 20.69
CA ALA A 705 6.65 -30.90 21.82
C ALA A 705 5.87 -30.59 23.12
N ALA A 706 5.40 -29.35 23.29
CA ALA A 706 4.55 -28.96 24.41
C ALA A 706 3.17 -29.65 24.42
N PHE A 707 2.76 -30.18 23.25
CA PHE A 707 1.53 -30.95 23.07
C PHE A 707 1.78 -32.47 22.98
N GLY A 708 2.98 -32.93 23.42
CA GLY A 708 3.35 -34.35 23.50
C GLY A 708 3.83 -34.95 22.18
N ILE A 709 4.08 -34.16 21.12
CA ILE A 709 4.58 -34.64 19.85
C ILE A 709 6.11 -34.55 19.83
N THR A 710 6.76 -35.62 20.20
CA THR A 710 8.23 -35.69 20.33
C THR A 710 8.95 -35.88 19.00
N SER A 711 8.24 -36.24 17.92
CA SER A 711 8.75 -36.41 16.56
C SER A 711 8.57 -35.16 15.69
N ALA A 712 8.39 -33.99 16.29
CA ALA A 712 8.22 -32.75 15.57
C ALA A 712 9.49 -32.34 14.81
N SER A 713 9.32 -31.70 13.65
CA SER A 713 10.42 -31.05 12.91
C SER A 713 11.04 -29.96 13.79
N ALA A 714 12.35 -29.91 13.87
CA ALA A 714 13.06 -28.93 14.69
C ALA A 714 13.19 -27.57 13.97
N ASP A 715 13.02 -27.54 12.63
CA ASP A 715 13.26 -26.35 11.81
C ASP A 715 12.41 -26.45 10.54
N PRO A 716 11.08 -26.17 10.60
CA PRO A 716 10.20 -26.20 9.43
C PRO A 716 10.27 -24.88 8.67
N ARG A 717 10.33 -24.96 7.34
CA ARG A 717 10.22 -23.84 6.41
C ARG A 717 8.92 -23.91 5.64
N LEU A 718 8.26 -22.79 5.35
CA LEU A 718 7.08 -22.71 4.50
C LEU A 718 7.31 -21.87 3.24
N GLU A 719 6.64 -22.22 2.17
CA GLU A 719 6.53 -21.45 0.93
C GLU A 719 5.06 -21.36 0.52
N VAL A 720 4.63 -20.17 0.12
CA VAL A 720 3.27 -19.89 -0.37
C VAL A 720 3.32 -19.64 -1.87
N TYR A 721 2.44 -20.27 -2.63
CA TYR A 721 2.37 -20.13 -4.08
C TYR A 721 1.00 -19.65 -4.53
N ARG A 722 0.97 -18.80 -5.53
CA ARG A 722 -0.21 -18.42 -6.31
C ARG A 722 -0.02 -18.85 -7.75
N ASN A 723 -0.89 -19.72 -8.25
CA ASN A 723 -0.80 -20.24 -9.63
C ASN A 723 0.61 -20.77 -10.02
N GLY A 724 1.31 -21.40 -9.07
CA GLY A 724 2.65 -21.93 -9.29
C GLY A 724 3.81 -20.91 -9.17
N VAL A 725 3.50 -19.64 -8.95
CA VAL A 725 4.50 -18.60 -8.67
C VAL A 725 4.62 -18.43 -7.16
N ARG A 726 5.84 -18.39 -6.62
CA ARG A 726 6.09 -18.19 -5.19
C ARG A 726 5.69 -16.79 -4.77
N ALA A 727 4.71 -16.69 -3.88
CA ALA A 727 4.17 -15.46 -3.36
C ALA A 727 4.85 -15.02 -2.04
N ALA A 728 5.25 -15.96 -1.21
CA ALA A 728 5.97 -15.70 0.04
C ALA A 728 6.72 -16.93 0.50
N ASP A 729 7.69 -16.75 1.39
CA ASP A 729 8.38 -17.79 2.13
C ASP A 729 8.84 -17.30 3.50
N ASN A 730 9.05 -18.24 4.42
CA ASN A 730 9.60 -17.94 5.75
C ASN A 730 10.19 -19.22 6.36
N ASP A 731 11.25 -19.00 7.16
CA ASP A 731 11.97 -20.03 7.89
C ASP A 731 11.84 -19.83 9.40
N ASP A 732 11.88 -18.59 9.88
CA ASP A 732 11.79 -18.20 11.28
C ASP A 732 10.66 -17.16 11.48
N TRP A 733 9.59 -17.49 12.19
CA TRP A 733 8.37 -16.69 12.30
C TRP A 733 8.57 -15.24 12.78
N MET A 734 9.52 -15.02 13.71
CA MET A 734 9.77 -13.69 14.29
C MET A 734 10.31 -12.67 13.27
N GLN A 735 10.74 -13.10 12.11
CA GLN A 735 11.18 -12.22 11.03
C GLN A 735 10.01 -11.56 10.29
N ALA A 736 8.82 -12.17 10.29
CA ALA A 736 7.69 -11.76 9.48
C ALA A 736 6.37 -11.56 10.25
N VAL A 737 6.28 -12.04 11.50
CA VAL A 737 5.04 -12.07 12.27
C VAL A 737 5.35 -11.72 13.74
N SER A 738 4.49 -10.96 14.38
CA SER A 738 4.59 -10.65 15.81
C SER A 738 3.74 -11.59 16.69
N ALA A 739 4.02 -11.64 18.00
CA ALA A 739 3.17 -12.35 18.93
C ALA A 739 1.74 -11.79 18.98
N ALA A 740 1.56 -10.50 18.70
CA ALA A 740 0.25 -9.86 18.62
C ALA A 740 -0.54 -10.37 17.39
N ASP A 741 0.10 -10.59 16.24
CA ASP A 741 -0.55 -11.17 15.05
C ASP A 741 -1.05 -12.59 15.31
N LEU A 742 -0.24 -13.42 16.02
CA LEU A 742 -0.65 -14.76 16.42
C LEU A 742 -1.90 -14.72 17.33
N ALA A 743 -1.88 -13.87 18.34
CA ALA A 743 -3.01 -13.70 19.25
C ALA A 743 -4.26 -13.18 18.55
N ALA A 744 -4.10 -12.22 17.65
CA ALA A 744 -5.18 -11.63 16.85
C ALA A 744 -5.89 -12.65 15.96
N ALA A 745 -5.14 -13.57 15.35
CA ALA A 745 -5.69 -14.66 14.55
C ALA A 745 -6.34 -15.77 15.40
N GLY A 746 -6.20 -15.73 16.75
CA GLY A 746 -6.64 -16.78 17.65
C GLY A 746 -5.73 -18.02 17.63
N ALA A 747 -4.51 -17.86 17.15
CA ALA A 747 -3.50 -18.91 17.10
C ALA A 747 -2.81 -19.05 18.47
N PHE A 748 -2.44 -20.25 18.88
CA PHE A 748 -1.69 -20.42 20.12
C PHE A 748 -0.28 -19.79 20.05
N PRO A 749 0.26 -19.29 21.17
CA PRO A 749 1.54 -18.59 21.17
C PRO A 749 2.72 -19.53 20.89
N LEU A 750 3.75 -19.00 20.23
CA LEU A 750 5.00 -19.68 19.93
C LEU A 750 6.12 -19.32 20.92
N ASP A 751 5.77 -18.95 22.15
CA ASP A 751 6.75 -18.59 23.18
C ASP A 751 7.82 -19.67 23.36
N GLY A 752 9.09 -19.26 23.28
CA GLY A 752 10.25 -20.15 23.37
C GLY A 752 10.55 -20.96 22.10
N ASP A 753 9.75 -20.80 21.04
CA ASP A 753 9.98 -21.39 19.73
C ASP A 753 10.44 -20.29 18.75
N THR A 754 11.67 -20.35 18.31
CA THR A 754 12.26 -19.38 17.37
C THR A 754 12.39 -19.94 15.96
N LYS A 755 12.03 -21.24 15.77
CA LYS A 755 12.29 -22.00 14.55
C LYS A 755 11.05 -22.41 13.76
N SER A 756 9.86 -22.26 14.31
CA SER A 756 8.65 -22.39 13.52
C SER A 756 8.55 -21.26 12.49
N ALA A 757 7.97 -21.54 11.31
CA ALA A 757 7.80 -20.57 10.25
C ALA A 757 6.40 -19.94 10.27
N ALA A 758 6.29 -18.66 9.95
CA ALA A 758 5.00 -17.99 9.75
C ALA A 758 5.09 -16.76 8.84
N VAL A 759 4.01 -16.50 8.11
CA VAL A 759 3.84 -15.28 7.30
C VAL A 759 2.45 -14.70 7.52
N ARG A 760 2.34 -13.36 7.52
CA ARG A 760 1.08 -12.64 7.46
C ARG A 760 0.99 -11.95 6.10
N LEU A 761 -0.02 -12.28 5.31
CA LEU A 761 -0.17 -11.83 3.93
C LEU A 761 -1.57 -11.27 3.69
N SER A 762 -1.67 -10.30 2.80
CA SER A 762 -2.94 -9.89 2.19
C SER A 762 -3.03 -10.52 0.79
N LEU A 763 -3.87 -11.54 0.66
CA LEU A 763 -4.01 -12.34 -0.56
C LEU A 763 -5.27 -11.94 -1.34
N THR A 764 -5.16 -11.74 -2.66
CA THR A 764 -6.30 -11.34 -3.49
C THR A 764 -7.36 -12.43 -3.59
N GLY A 765 -8.61 -12.02 -3.57
CA GLY A 765 -9.77 -12.89 -3.81
C GLY A 765 -9.84 -13.40 -5.25
N GLY A 766 -10.68 -14.42 -5.49
CA GLY A 766 -10.81 -15.08 -6.80
C GLY A 766 -9.60 -15.92 -7.20
N ALA A 767 -8.74 -16.31 -6.25
CA ALA A 767 -7.52 -17.07 -6.52
C ALA A 767 -7.37 -18.30 -5.61
N ALA A 768 -6.66 -19.31 -6.13
CA ALA A 768 -6.22 -20.48 -5.39
C ALA A 768 -4.76 -20.33 -4.97
N TYR A 769 -4.48 -20.74 -3.75
CA TYR A 769 -3.16 -20.68 -3.15
C TYR A 769 -2.71 -22.08 -2.70
N THR A 770 -1.40 -22.31 -2.77
CA THR A 770 -0.77 -23.55 -2.28
C THR A 770 0.27 -23.19 -1.25
N VAL A 771 0.31 -23.94 -0.15
CA VAL A 771 1.38 -23.85 0.86
C VAL A 771 2.15 -25.14 0.84
N GLU A 772 3.46 -25.04 0.73
CA GLU A 772 4.38 -26.15 0.85
C GLU A 772 5.23 -25.99 2.11
N VAL A 773 5.30 -27.04 2.94
CA VAL A 773 6.11 -27.05 4.15
C VAL A 773 7.21 -28.09 4.02
N PHE A 774 8.42 -27.68 4.35
CA PHE A 774 9.66 -28.48 4.28
C PHE A 774 10.27 -28.64 5.65
N GLY A 775 11.06 -29.67 5.84
CA GLY A 775 11.77 -29.92 7.08
C GLY A 775 13.13 -29.23 7.22
N ALA A 776 13.55 -28.40 6.26
CA ALA A 776 14.83 -27.66 6.24
C ALA A 776 16.06 -28.48 6.78
N GLY A 777 16.15 -29.76 6.44
CA GLY A 777 17.15 -30.72 6.95
C GLY A 777 16.73 -31.41 8.27
N SER A 778 15.58 -31.06 8.84
CA SER A 778 15.03 -31.63 10.09
C SER A 778 13.70 -32.36 9.79
N PRO A 779 13.72 -33.65 9.44
CA PRO A 779 12.50 -34.39 9.19
C PRO A 779 11.67 -34.55 10.47
N GLY A 780 10.34 -34.50 10.36
CA GLY A 780 9.48 -34.64 11.51
C GLY A 780 8.03 -34.25 11.25
N GLU A 781 7.22 -34.24 12.28
CA GLU A 781 5.85 -33.79 12.21
C GLU A 781 5.78 -32.26 12.25
N VAL A 782 4.88 -31.69 11.44
CA VAL A 782 4.58 -30.26 11.41
C VAL A 782 3.07 -30.06 11.46
N LEU A 783 2.64 -28.94 12.06
CA LEU A 783 1.28 -28.47 12.01
C LEU A 783 1.25 -27.24 11.08
N LEU A 784 0.61 -27.39 9.94
CA LEU A 784 0.33 -26.28 9.02
C LEU A 784 -1.04 -25.71 9.36
N GLU A 785 -1.12 -24.40 9.48
CA GLU A 785 -2.35 -23.68 9.79
C GLU A 785 -2.51 -22.43 8.90
N VAL A 786 -3.72 -22.20 8.46
CA VAL A 786 -4.15 -21.00 7.73
C VAL A 786 -5.30 -20.39 8.50
N TYR A 787 -5.15 -19.13 8.92
CA TYR A 787 -6.15 -18.36 9.64
C TYR A 787 -6.58 -17.14 8.85
N GLN A 788 -7.83 -16.74 8.96
CA GLN A 788 -8.19 -15.35 8.69
C GLN A 788 -7.49 -14.44 9.70
N ALA A 789 -6.81 -13.41 9.23
CA ALA A 789 -6.08 -12.45 10.06
C ALA A 789 -6.76 -11.07 10.09
N ARG A 790 -8.11 -11.06 10.18
CA ARG A 790 -8.95 -9.84 10.25
C ARG A 790 -9.01 -9.27 11.64
#